data_4f0f2caf17b36ae30e2b7fc5c3c1bf3c
#
_entry.id   4f0f2caf17b36ae30e2b7fc5c3c1bf3c
#
_cell.length_a   1.000
_cell.length_b   1.000
_cell.length_c   1.000
_cell.angle_alpha   90.00
_cell.angle_beta   90.00
_cell.angle_gamma   90.00
#
_symmetry.space_group_name_H-M   'P 1'
#
loop_
_entity.id
_entity.type
_entity.pdbx_description
1 polymer ?
#
loop_
_entity_poly.entity_id
_entity_poly.type
_entity_poly.pdbx_seq_one_letter_code
_entity_poly.pdbx_strand_id
1 'polypeptide(L)'
;MPTNMQRSRRAAAAAVLCVIAVALAHAKPPVAPVKNVTDTYFGTAVNDPYRYMEDMKNPEVADWMKAQADYTRDALAKIPQRDAVLKEVTAFGDAAAARVTSVQITGNDVYYLKRKADENIPKLYAREGFAGNERLLVDPDKLPAPEGKHYAVDYFAASPDNKYIAYGISIGGSEESVLHVIELATGKETGDVIDRANFGSPSWLPDGRLLYNRLQKLAANAPVTEKYVNSRAFVHVLGTNPDDDAPLLGNGLAPGIAIEPAEIPIAASPIGSKYVIGLVINGVQNEFRLYIAPLAGLAGDKTPWVKVVDNADDVTAFDVAGENLYLLTHKNASRFKVVSVSLAKPDLTTAQVVVPQSEAVVTGIAAAKDALYVRRMNGGVSDLLRVPYSAGARPAPVKLPFAGDVDGLTADPRRPGAVFNLGGWTRFGGYFAYEPAVRKVVDTRLQPQGKYDSPPNLVSTEVKVKAKDGTLVPLSIVHVKGLKLDGSNPTILYGYGAYGISQTPFYRPTFLPWFNRGGVFAVAHVRGGGEYGEDWHKAGYKLTKPNTWNDAIACAEWLVAHKYTSPAKLAIMGGSAGGIFVGRSITERPDLFGAAIDEVPVSDLVRMEFSSNGVPNIPEFGSVKDPDGFKGLLEMSSYHHVKDGVKYPAVMVLTGVNDPRVDAWQAGKMAAQLQAATAGDKPIFLRIDYDAGHGFGSTKKSQYEERADLLTFLLWQFGVKGFQP
;
A
#
# COMPACT_ATOMS: atom_id res chain seq x y z
N MET A 1 79.12 -72.46 -7.53
CA MET A 1 77.86 -72.64 -6.78
C MET A 1 77.41 -71.27 -6.37
N PRO A 2 76.28 -70.83 -6.75
CA PRO A 2 75.88 -69.46 -6.70
C PRO A 2 74.92 -69.18 -5.56
N THR A 3 74.92 -67.95 -5.04
CA THR A 3 73.89 -67.45 -4.16
C THR A 3 73.31 -66.14 -4.70
N ASN A 4 72.01 -66.19 -4.92
CA ASN A 4 71.16 -65.09 -5.32
C ASN A 4 70.98 -64.14 -4.23
N MET A 5 71.14 -62.84 -4.53
CA MET A 5 70.77 -61.76 -3.66
C MET A 5 69.72 -60.89 -4.38
N GLN A 6 68.47 -61.01 -3.98
CA GLN A 6 67.36 -60.20 -4.42
C GLN A 6 67.44 -58.79 -3.77
N ARG A 7 67.55 -57.80 -4.59
CA ARG A 7 67.31 -56.36 -4.16
C ARG A 7 65.89 -55.97 -4.37
N SER A 8 65.21 -55.77 -3.27
CA SER A 8 63.87 -55.15 -3.25
C SER A 8 63.95 -53.67 -3.58
N ARG A 9 63.33 -53.28 -4.68
CA ARG A 9 63.06 -51.86 -4.96
C ARG A 9 61.69 -51.47 -4.35
N ARG A 10 61.71 -50.56 -3.36
CA ARG A 10 60.49 -49.85 -2.88
C ARG A 10 60.17 -48.76 -3.87
N ALA A 11 59.06 -48.85 -4.56
CA ALA A 11 58.45 -47.77 -5.31
C ALA A 11 57.56 -46.94 -4.34
N ALA A 12 57.91 -45.68 -4.13
CA ALA A 12 57.05 -44.75 -3.44
C ALA A 12 56.01 -44.23 -4.45
N ALA A 13 54.74 -44.60 -4.26
CA ALA A 13 53.63 -44.01 -4.98
C ALA A 13 53.25 -42.68 -4.29
N ALA A 14 53.54 -41.55 -4.93
CA ALA A 14 53.02 -40.25 -4.57
C ALA A 14 51.58 -40.15 -5.07
N ALA A 15 50.61 -40.21 -4.15
CA ALA A 15 49.22 -39.92 -4.46
C ALA A 15 49.06 -38.38 -4.57
N VAL A 16 48.92 -37.91 -5.79
CA VAL A 16 48.48 -36.53 -6.06
C VAL A 16 46.98 -36.50 -5.84
N LEU A 17 46.53 -35.92 -4.70
CA LEU A 17 45.13 -35.54 -4.48
C LEU A 17 44.83 -34.33 -5.37
N CYS A 18 44.25 -34.55 -6.52
CA CYS A 18 43.53 -33.51 -7.27
C CYS A 18 42.23 -33.18 -6.51
N VAL A 19 42.24 -32.13 -5.74
CA VAL A 19 41.00 -31.50 -5.25
C VAL A 19 40.36 -30.86 -6.48
N ILE A 20 39.43 -31.57 -7.11
CA ILE A 20 38.52 -30.98 -8.09
C ILE A 20 37.54 -30.16 -7.28
N ALA A 21 37.76 -28.85 -7.19
CA ALA A 21 36.77 -27.89 -6.78
C ALA A 21 35.68 -27.88 -7.90
N VAL A 22 34.64 -28.69 -7.71
CA VAL A 22 33.41 -28.54 -8.49
C VAL A 22 32.82 -27.21 -8.10
N ALA A 23 33.14 -26.14 -8.83
CA ALA A 23 32.34 -24.96 -8.85
C ALA A 23 30.97 -25.37 -9.32
N LEU A 24 30.02 -25.50 -8.42
CA LEU A 24 28.59 -25.59 -8.73
C LEU A 24 28.26 -24.36 -9.56
N ALA A 25 28.31 -24.48 -10.87
CA ALA A 25 27.80 -23.46 -11.77
C ALA A 25 26.32 -23.29 -11.42
N HIS A 26 25.98 -22.20 -10.72
CA HIS A 26 24.58 -21.81 -10.55
C HIS A 26 24.01 -21.66 -11.96
N ALA A 27 22.91 -22.32 -12.25
CA ALA A 27 22.21 -22.11 -13.51
C ALA A 27 21.99 -20.60 -13.67
N LYS A 28 22.27 -20.07 -14.85
CA LYS A 28 21.99 -18.64 -15.13
C LYS A 28 20.49 -18.42 -15.23
N PRO A 29 19.99 -17.23 -14.85
CA PRO A 29 18.58 -16.91 -15.05
C PRO A 29 18.21 -17.00 -16.54
N PRO A 30 16.95 -17.34 -16.87
CA PRO A 30 16.48 -17.32 -18.26
C PRO A 30 16.67 -15.94 -18.89
N VAL A 31 17.35 -15.90 -20.03
CA VAL A 31 17.68 -14.64 -20.72
C VAL A 31 16.45 -14.11 -21.46
N ALA A 32 16.12 -12.84 -21.23
CA ALA A 32 15.10 -12.14 -22.00
C ALA A 32 15.67 -11.69 -23.36
N PRO A 33 15.03 -12.00 -24.51
CA PRO A 33 15.46 -11.51 -25.81
C PRO A 33 15.41 -9.98 -25.90
N VAL A 34 16.48 -9.37 -26.41
CA VAL A 34 16.52 -7.92 -26.66
C VAL A 34 15.81 -7.63 -27.99
N LYS A 35 14.75 -6.80 -27.95
CA LYS A 35 13.97 -6.35 -29.11
C LYS A 35 13.81 -4.82 -29.04
N ASN A 36 14.85 -4.09 -29.43
CA ASN A 36 14.91 -2.66 -29.29
C ASN A 36 13.75 -1.94 -30.01
N VAL A 37 13.06 -1.08 -29.27
CA VAL A 37 12.12 -0.09 -29.79
C VAL A 37 12.61 1.29 -29.32
N THR A 38 12.62 2.27 -30.21
CA THR A 38 13.02 3.62 -29.87
C THR A 38 11.86 4.58 -30.10
N ASP A 39 11.43 5.26 -29.05
CA ASP A 39 10.50 6.38 -29.14
C ASP A 39 11.26 7.69 -29.06
N THR A 40 10.69 8.76 -29.62
CA THR A 40 11.25 10.10 -29.52
C THR A 40 10.25 11.03 -28.86
N TYR A 41 10.64 11.60 -27.73
CA TYR A 41 9.86 12.58 -26.99
C TYR A 41 10.61 13.92 -26.97
N PHE A 42 10.02 14.96 -27.53
CA PHE A 42 10.60 16.33 -27.55
C PHE A 42 12.07 16.37 -28.01
N GLY A 43 12.41 15.54 -29.03
CA GLY A 43 13.77 15.44 -29.58
C GLY A 43 14.71 14.50 -28.80
N THR A 44 14.28 13.91 -27.68
CA THR A 44 15.06 12.93 -26.94
C THR A 44 14.66 11.51 -27.35
N ALA A 45 15.61 10.72 -27.84
CA ALA A 45 15.40 9.31 -28.16
C ALA A 45 15.46 8.47 -26.87
N VAL A 46 14.46 7.63 -26.65
CA VAL A 46 14.36 6.71 -25.53
C VAL A 46 14.32 5.29 -26.09
N ASN A 47 15.31 4.49 -25.74
CA ASN A 47 15.41 3.10 -26.16
C ASN A 47 14.79 2.17 -25.13
N ASP A 48 13.98 1.21 -25.60
CA ASP A 48 13.28 0.21 -24.76
C ASP A 48 13.51 -1.18 -25.34
N PRO A 49 14.51 -1.94 -24.85
CA PRO A 49 14.83 -3.26 -25.35
C PRO A 49 13.79 -4.34 -25.01
N TYR A 50 12.89 -4.07 -24.06
CA TYR A 50 11.92 -5.02 -23.55
C TYR A 50 10.47 -4.54 -23.68
N ARG A 51 10.17 -3.63 -24.63
CA ARG A 51 8.83 -3.12 -24.92
C ARG A 51 7.80 -4.24 -25.09
N TYR A 52 8.18 -5.34 -25.72
CA TYR A 52 7.30 -6.47 -26.01
C TYR A 52 6.74 -7.16 -24.74
N MET A 53 7.37 -6.94 -23.57
CA MET A 53 6.88 -7.45 -22.30
C MET A 53 5.59 -6.77 -21.80
N GLU A 54 5.24 -5.61 -22.36
CA GLU A 54 3.97 -4.92 -22.03
C GLU A 54 2.74 -5.73 -22.48
N ASP A 55 2.89 -6.63 -23.45
CA ASP A 55 1.86 -7.59 -23.83
C ASP A 55 1.97 -8.87 -22.99
N MET A 56 1.38 -8.87 -21.81
CA MET A 56 1.35 -10.00 -20.90
C MET A 56 0.59 -11.23 -21.44
N LYS A 57 -0.17 -11.08 -22.57
CA LYS A 57 -0.85 -12.18 -23.24
C LYS A 57 0.04 -12.88 -24.28
N ASN A 58 1.18 -12.27 -24.61
CA ASN A 58 2.15 -12.86 -25.51
C ASN A 58 2.74 -14.14 -24.90
N PRO A 59 2.65 -15.32 -25.56
CA PRO A 59 3.18 -16.58 -25.02
C PRO A 59 4.67 -16.53 -24.67
N GLU A 60 5.49 -15.82 -25.47
CA GLU A 60 6.92 -15.65 -25.19
C GLU A 60 7.17 -14.95 -23.85
N VAL A 61 6.36 -13.93 -23.55
CA VAL A 61 6.43 -13.21 -22.27
C VAL A 61 5.97 -14.09 -21.12
N ALA A 62 4.84 -14.77 -21.28
CA ALA A 62 4.31 -15.69 -20.27
C ALA A 62 5.29 -16.83 -19.95
N ASP A 63 5.90 -17.44 -20.96
CA ASP A 63 6.89 -18.50 -20.82
C ASP A 63 8.16 -18.01 -20.11
N TRP A 64 8.67 -16.81 -20.48
CA TRP A 64 9.82 -16.20 -19.83
C TRP A 64 9.54 -15.86 -18.36
N MET A 65 8.39 -15.25 -18.07
CA MET A 65 7.96 -14.95 -16.70
C MET A 65 7.88 -16.23 -15.86
N LYS A 66 7.28 -17.29 -16.42
CA LYS A 66 7.21 -18.58 -15.74
C LYS A 66 8.60 -19.18 -15.46
N ALA A 67 9.49 -19.13 -16.44
CA ALA A 67 10.85 -19.62 -16.28
C ALA A 67 11.64 -18.84 -15.22
N GLN A 68 11.45 -17.52 -15.12
CA GLN A 68 12.02 -16.67 -14.07
C GLN A 68 11.47 -17.02 -12.68
N ALA A 69 10.15 -17.23 -12.57
CA ALA A 69 9.52 -17.65 -11.32
C ALA A 69 10.06 -19.02 -10.84
N ASP A 70 10.15 -19.99 -11.76
CA ASP A 70 10.68 -21.33 -11.46
C ASP A 70 12.17 -21.25 -11.04
N TYR A 71 12.98 -20.49 -11.78
CA TYR A 71 14.39 -20.27 -11.45
C TYR A 71 14.56 -19.64 -10.05
N THR A 72 13.80 -18.61 -9.75
CA THR A 72 13.86 -17.90 -8.46
C THR A 72 13.43 -18.83 -7.32
N ARG A 73 12.33 -19.56 -7.47
CA ARG A 73 11.83 -20.53 -6.48
C ARG A 73 12.89 -21.61 -6.20
N ASP A 74 13.48 -22.19 -7.27
CA ASP A 74 14.47 -23.24 -7.15
C ASP A 74 15.78 -22.75 -6.49
N ALA A 75 16.15 -21.50 -6.72
CA ALA A 75 17.30 -20.87 -6.06
C ALA A 75 17.04 -20.64 -4.57
N LEU A 76 15.88 -20.07 -4.22
CA LEU A 76 15.50 -19.81 -2.84
C LEU A 76 15.30 -21.10 -2.03
N ALA A 77 14.78 -22.19 -2.65
CA ALA A 77 14.60 -23.47 -2.00
C ALA A 77 15.94 -24.15 -1.61
N LYS A 78 17.07 -23.75 -2.23
CA LYS A 78 18.41 -24.24 -1.87
C LYS A 78 18.99 -23.58 -0.63
N ILE A 79 18.38 -22.47 -0.12
CA ILE A 79 18.86 -21.81 1.10
C ILE A 79 18.54 -22.70 2.31
N PRO A 80 19.54 -23.24 3.05
CA PRO A 80 19.30 -24.32 4.03
C PRO A 80 18.32 -23.98 5.15
N GLN A 81 18.25 -22.71 5.56
CA GLN A 81 17.41 -22.24 6.68
C GLN A 81 16.04 -21.69 6.23
N ARG A 82 15.70 -21.73 4.93
CA ARG A 82 14.45 -21.15 4.43
C ARG A 82 13.20 -21.71 5.12
N ASP A 83 13.12 -23.05 5.20
CA ASP A 83 11.95 -23.69 5.82
C ASP A 83 11.89 -23.46 7.34
N ALA A 84 13.04 -23.33 8.00
CA ALA A 84 13.09 -22.99 9.41
C ALA A 84 12.59 -21.54 9.63
N VAL A 85 12.97 -20.58 8.79
CA VAL A 85 12.46 -19.19 8.83
C VAL A 85 10.97 -19.16 8.53
N LEU A 86 10.47 -19.95 7.55
CA LEU A 86 9.03 -20.04 7.27
C LEU A 86 8.24 -20.56 8.48
N LYS A 87 8.76 -21.57 9.18
CA LYS A 87 8.16 -22.06 10.42
C LYS A 87 8.13 -20.99 11.52
N GLU A 88 9.20 -20.20 11.66
CA GLU A 88 9.25 -19.09 12.62
C GLU A 88 8.25 -17.99 12.24
N VAL A 89 8.21 -17.57 10.96
CA VAL A 89 7.24 -16.59 10.44
C VAL A 89 5.82 -17.01 10.75
N THR A 90 5.50 -18.30 10.47
CA THR A 90 4.17 -18.88 10.75
C THR A 90 3.88 -18.89 12.25
N ALA A 91 4.81 -19.39 13.06
CA ALA A 91 4.62 -19.49 14.51
C ALA A 91 4.42 -18.12 15.19
N PHE A 92 5.13 -17.08 14.71
CA PHE A 92 5.00 -15.73 15.25
C PHE A 92 3.74 -15.02 14.71
N GLY A 93 3.41 -15.22 13.44
CA GLY A 93 2.23 -14.63 12.81
C GLY A 93 0.92 -15.18 13.39
N ASP A 94 0.89 -16.49 13.62
CA ASP A 94 -0.28 -17.23 14.11
C ASP A 94 -0.38 -17.30 15.65
N ALA A 95 0.51 -16.62 16.37
CA ALA A 95 0.47 -16.59 17.85
C ALA A 95 -0.72 -15.84 18.43
N ALA A 96 -1.38 -14.99 17.67
CA ALA A 96 -2.68 -14.41 18.04
C ALA A 96 -3.82 -15.27 17.49
N ALA A 97 -4.89 -15.46 18.27
CA ALA A 97 -6.04 -16.27 17.87
C ALA A 97 -6.72 -15.77 16.58
N ALA A 98 -6.64 -14.46 16.31
CA ALA A 98 -7.15 -13.86 15.09
C ALA A 98 -6.46 -12.52 14.81
N ARG A 99 -6.61 -12.04 13.57
CA ARG A 99 -6.27 -10.68 13.13
C ARG A 99 -7.52 -9.99 12.60
N VAL A 100 -7.74 -8.75 13.03
CA VAL A 100 -8.91 -7.93 12.68
C VAL A 100 -8.44 -6.72 11.89
N THR A 101 -9.19 -6.38 10.83
CA THR A 101 -8.95 -5.22 9.98
C THR A 101 -10.27 -4.60 9.54
N SER A 102 -10.22 -3.41 8.94
CA SER A 102 -11.37 -2.74 8.29
C SER A 102 -12.58 -2.59 9.22
N VAL A 103 -12.36 -2.10 10.46
CA VAL A 103 -13.44 -1.91 11.43
C VAL A 103 -14.31 -0.72 11.04
N GLN A 104 -15.62 -0.92 10.94
CA GLN A 104 -16.64 0.10 10.72
C GLN A 104 -17.71 0.02 11.79
N ILE A 105 -18.32 1.18 12.13
CA ILE A 105 -19.37 1.30 13.12
C ILE A 105 -20.60 1.89 12.46
N THR A 106 -21.75 1.26 12.66
CA THR A 106 -23.05 1.76 12.22
C THR A 106 -24.05 1.64 13.37
N GLY A 107 -24.39 2.74 14.01
CA GLY A 107 -25.15 2.76 15.25
C GLY A 107 -24.42 1.99 16.36
N ASN A 108 -25.03 0.92 16.90
CA ASN A 108 -24.41 0.08 17.89
C ASN A 108 -23.64 -1.10 17.30
N ASP A 109 -23.81 -1.37 16.01
CA ASP A 109 -23.19 -2.54 15.39
C ASP A 109 -21.78 -2.22 14.89
N VAL A 110 -20.92 -3.25 14.98
CA VAL A 110 -19.52 -3.21 14.53
C VAL A 110 -19.33 -4.27 13.46
N TYR A 111 -18.84 -3.83 12.31
CA TYR A 111 -18.53 -4.67 11.16
C TYR A 111 -17.02 -4.68 10.92
N TYR A 112 -16.45 -5.84 10.60
CA TYR A 112 -15.01 -5.96 10.44
C TYR A 112 -14.60 -7.20 9.67
N LEU A 113 -13.43 -7.15 9.07
CA LEU A 113 -12.75 -8.33 8.54
C LEU A 113 -11.95 -9.00 9.64
N LYS A 114 -12.08 -10.33 9.76
CA LYS A 114 -11.36 -11.14 10.74
C LYS A 114 -10.84 -12.39 10.09
N ARG A 115 -9.57 -12.70 10.33
CA ARG A 115 -8.91 -13.94 9.93
C ARG A 115 -8.40 -14.65 11.20
N LYS A 116 -8.88 -15.85 11.47
CA LYS A 116 -8.38 -16.69 12.56
C LYS A 116 -7.00 -17.25 12.21
N ALA A 117 -6.29 -17.75 13.24
CA ALA A 117 -4.95 -18.29 13.04
C ALA A 117 -4.90 -19.49 12.09
N ASP A 118 -5.96 -20.30 12.02
CA ASP A 118 -6.11 -21.46 11.15
C ASP A 118 -6.70 -21.13 9.75
N GLU A 119 -7.09 -19.87 9.50
CA GLU A 119 -7.68 -19.42 8.24
C GLU A 119 -6.63 -18.71 7.36
N ASN A 120 -6.80 -18.77 6.02
CA ASN A 120 -5.94 -18.09 5.06
C ASN A 120 -6.47 -16.72 4.61
N ILE A 121 -7.80 -16.55 4.59
CA ILE A 121 -8.47 -15.36 4.05
C ILE A 121 -9.30 -14.71 5.15
N PRO A 122 -9.31 -13.36 5.27
CA PRO A 122 -10.24 -12.65 6.16
C PRO A 122 -11.69 -12.86 5.72
N LYS A 123 -12.57 -13.04 6.72
CA LYS A 123 -14.02 -13.18 6.57
C LYS A 123 -14.71 -11.96 7.15
N LEU A 124 -15.89 -11.60 6.61
CA LEU A 124 -16.69 -10.47 7.09
C LEU A 124 -17.56 -10.91 8.26
N TYR A 125 -17.46 -10.19 9.37
CA TYR A 125 -18.22 -10.41 10.59
C TYR A 125 -19.00 -9.16 11.01
N ALA A 126 -20.06 -9.38 11.79
CA ALA A 126 -20.79 -8.34 12.53
C ALA A 126 -20.97 -8.75 13.99
N ARG A 127 -21.12 -7.75 14.85
CA ARG A 127 -21.55 -7.91 16.26
C ARG A 127 -22.22 -6.66 16.78
N GLU A 128 -23.08 -6.79 17.80
CA GLU A 128 -23.62 -5.66 18.52
C GLU A 128 -22.60 -5.16 19.56
N GLY A 129 -22.17 -3.92 19.44
CA GLY A 129 -21.12 -3.33 20.27
C GLY A 129 -19.81 -4.13 20.22
N PHE A 130 -18.93 -3.89 21.18
CA PHE A 130 -17.63 -4.59 21.22
C PHE A 130 -17.68 -5.93 21.97
N ALA A 131 -18.72 -6.19 22.75
CA ALA A 131 -18.85 -7.39 23.60
C ALA A 131 -19.93 -8.37 23.11
N GLY A 132 -20.72 -8.02 22.12
CA GLY A 132 -21.78 -8.86 21.56
C GLY A 132 -21.25 -10.12 20.86
N ASN A 133 -22.14 -11.08 20.61
CA ASN A 133 -21.80 -12.29 19.88
C ASN A 133 -21.44 -11.98 18.43
N GLU A 134 -20.38 -12.63 17.94
CA GLU A 134 -19.98 -12.53 16.55
C GLU A 134 -20.95 -13.30 15.63
N ARG A 135 -21.27 -12.71 14.52
CA ARG A 135 -21.99 -13.33 13.41
C ARG A 135 -21.15 -13.26 12.15
N LEU A 136 -20.89 -14.40 11.53
CA LEU A 136 -20.26 -14.50 10.24
C LEU A 136 -21.26 -14.06 9.15
N LEU A 137 -20.87 -13.13 8.30
CA LEU A 137 -21.69 -12.63 7.18
C LEU A 137 -21.20 -13.19 5.85
N VAL A 138 -19.89 -13.09 5.56
CA VAL A 138 -19.31 -13.57 4.30
C VAL A 138 -18.10 -14.45 4.59
N ASP A 139 -18.11 -15.64 4.02
CA ASP A 139 -17.00 -16.59 4.04
C ASP A 139 -16.49 -16.80 2.61
N PRO A 140 -15.42 -16.10 2.18
CA PRO A 140 -14.89 -16.24 0.83
C PRO A 140 -14.42 -17.67 0.49
N ASP A 141 -14.00 -18.47 1.49
CA ASP A 141 -13.56 -19.85 1.28
C ASP A 141 -14.70 -20.78 0.81
N LYS A 142 -15.96 -20.36 0.99
CA LYS A 142 -17.13 -21.14 0.57
C LYS A 142 -17.59 -20.82 -0.85
N LEU A 143 -17.03 -19.79 -1.47
CA LEU A 143 -17.38 -19.41 -2.84
C LEU A 143 -16.65 -20.32 -3.84
N PRO A 144 -17.29 -20.69 -4.96
CA PRO A 144 -16.71 -21.58 -5.96
C PRO A 144 -15.63 -20.83 -6.76
N ALA A 145 -14.40 -20.81 -6.25
CA ALA A 145 -13.25 -20.26 -6.96
C ALA A 145 -12.70 -21.25 -7.99
N PRO A 146 -12.14 -20.80 -9.13
CA PRO A 146 -11.36 -21.62 -10.02
C PRO A 146 -10.16 -22.29 -9.30
N GLU A 147 -9.68 -23.40 -9.83
CA GLU A 147 -8.54 -24.12 -9.26
C GLU A 147 -7.32 -23.20 -9.08
N GLY A 148 -6.71 -23.23 -7.90
CA GLY A 148 -5.56 -22.40 -7.54
C GLY A 148 -5.87 -20.93 -7.31
N LYS A 149 -7.16 -20.53 -7.25
CA LYS A 149 -7.61 -19.18 -6.98
C LYS A 149 -8.43 -19.10 -5.70
N HIS A 150 -8.53 -17.90 -5.14
CA HIS A 150 -9.36 -17.62 -3.97
C HIS A 150 -10.11 -16.30 -4.15
N TYR A 151 -11.18 -16.12 -3.38
CA TYR A 151 -11.87 -14.84 -3.27
C TYR A 151 -11.42 -14.08 -2.03
N ALA A 152 -11.48 -12.73 -2.09
CA ALA A 152 -11.26 -11.84 -0.96
C ALA A 152 -12.35 -10.76 -0.91
N VAL A 153 -12.74 -10.33 0.30
CA VAL A 153 -13.62 -9.17 0.49
C VAL A 153 -12.77 -7.90 0.38
N ASP A 154 -13.08 -7.03 -0.57
CA ASP A 154 -12.34 -5.81 -0.84
C ASP A 154 -12.85 -4.62 -0.02
N TYR A 155 -14.16 -4.49 0.11
CA TYR A 155 -14.85 -3.43 0.86
C TYR A 155 -16.23 -3.89 1.34
N PHE A 156 -16.82 -3.14 2.27
CA PHE A 156 -18.21 -3.31 2.70
C PHE A 156 -18.77 -2.02 3.28
N ALA A 157 -20.09 -1.89 3.32
CA ALA A 157 -20.82 -0.81 3.98
C ALA A 157 -22.19 -1.29 4.46
N ALA A 158 -22.46 -1.14 5.76
CA ALA A 158 -23.77 -1.45 6.33
C ALA A 158 -24.75 -0.28 6.11
N SER A 159 -26.04 -0.59 5.89
CA SER A 159 -27.08 0.44 5.83
C SER A 159 -27.28 1.10 7.20
N PRO A 160 -27.63 2.41 7.25
CA PRO A 160 -27.79 3.14 8.51
C PRO A 160 -28.79 2.53 9.48
N ASP A 161 -29.78 1.80 8.98
CA ASP A 161 -30.80 1.10 9.76
C ASP A 161 -30.41 -0.35 10.11
N ASN A 162 -29.20 -0.79 9.76
CA ASN A 162 -28.69 -2.15 9.96
C ASN A 162 -29.58 -3.25 9.35
N LYS A 163 -30.29 -2.97 8.22
CA LYS A 163 -31.03 -4.00 7.51
C LYS A 163 -30.19 -4.72 6.47
N TYR A 164 -29.29 -4.01 5.81
CA TYR A 164 -28.49 -4.52 4.71
C TYR A 164 -27.00 -4.23 4.90
N ILE A 165 -26.16 -5.03 4.25
CA ILE A 165 -24.75 -4.73 4.06
C ILE A 165 -24.38 -5.00 2.59
N ALA A 166 -23.82 -3.99 1.92
CA ALA A 166 -23.19 -4.15 0.63
C ALA A 166 -21.72 -4.54 0.83
N TYR A 167 -21.19 -5.45 0.01
CA TYR A 167 -19.78 -5.83 0.03
C TYR A 167 -19.26 -6.11 -1.38
N GLY A 168 -18.02 -5.76 -1.63
CA GLY A 168 -17.30 -6.09 -2.86
C GLY A 168 -16.42 -7.29 -2.66
N ILE A 169 -16.37 -8.17 -3.66
CA ILE A 169 -15.53 -9.37 -3.64
C ILE A 169 -14.79 -9.52 -4.96
N SER A 170 -13.50 -9.84 -4.92
CA SER A 170 -12.66 -10.09 -6.08
C SER A 170 -11.88 -11.38 -5.95
N ILE A 171 -11.33 -11.86 -7.07
CA ILE A 171 -10.60 -13.12 -7.17
C ILE A 171 -9.09 -12.87 -7.30
N GLY A 172 -8.27 -13.65 -6.58
CA GLY A 172 -6.81 -13.68 -6.74
C GLY A 172 -6.13 -12.33 -6.52
N GLY A 173 -6.69 -11.45 -5.69
CA GLY A 173 -6.14 -10.13 -5.42
C GLY A 173 -6.25 -9.14 -6.60
N SER A 174 -7.12 -9.41 -7.57
CA SER A 174 -7.30 -8.57 -8.77
C SER A 174 -7.96 -7.23 -8.49
N GLU A 175 -8.60 -7.05 -7.35
CA GLU A 175 -9.43 -5.88 -7.02
C GLU A 175 -10.53 -5.59 -8.06
N GLU A 176 -10.82 -6.55 -8.96
CA GLU A 176 -11.94 -6.48 -9.91
C GLU A 176 -13.22 -6.91 -9.21
N SER A 177 -13.71 -6.00 -8.36
CA SER A 177 -14.80 -6.30 -7.45
C SER A 177 -16.16 -6.44 -8.12
N VAL A 178 -16.88 -7.44 -7.69
CA VAL A 178 -18.33 -7.56 -7.88
C VAL A 178 -19.01 -7.22 -6.56
N LEU A 179 -19.98 -6.31 -6.59
CA LEU A 179 -20.70 -5.88 -5.40
C LEU A 179 -21.94 -6.76 -5.21
N HIS A 180 -22.12 -7.21 -3.98
CA HIS A 180 -23.25 -8.01 -3.51
C HIS A 180 -23.93 -7.34 -2.32
N VAL A 181 -25.17 -7.74 -2.01
CA VAL A 181 -25.92 -7.22 -0.86
C VAL A 181 -26.49 -8.38 -0.04
N ILE A 182 -26.30 -8.31 1.28
CA ILE A 182 -26.90 -9.25 2.26
C ILE A 182 -27.96 -8.54 3.07
N GLU A 183 -29.11 -9.19 3.26
CA GLU A 183 -30.09 -8.83 4.27
C GLU A 183 -29.62 -9.31 5.65
N LEU A 184 -29.32 -8.39 6.57
CA LEU A 184 -28.68 -8.70 7.84
C LEU A 184 -29.58 -9.53 8.78
N ALA A 185 -30.91 -9.40 8.72
CA ALA A 185 -31.82 -10.17 9.56
C ALA A 185 -31.79 -11.68 9.23
N THR A 186 -31.71 -12.03 7.95
CA THR A 186 -31.75 -13.41 7.47
C THR A 186 -30.36 -13.98 7.21
N GLY A 187 -29.34 -13.12 7.01
CA GLY A 187 -28.00 -13.50 6.57
C GLY A 187 -27.95 -13.99 5.12
N LYS A 188 -28.99 -13.76 4.32
CA LYS A 188 -29.09 -14.19 2.92
C LYS A 188 -28.78 -13.05 1.97
N GLU A 189 -28.20 -13.39 0.83
CA GLU A 189 -28.06 -12.43 -0.27
C GLU A 189 -29.42 -12.05 -0.83
N THR A 190 -29.57 -10.79 -1.22
CA THR A 190 -30.78 -10.24 -1.85
C THR A 190 -30.90 -10.66 -3.32
N GLY A 191 -29.80 -11.11 -3.92
CA GLY A 191 -29.70 -11.43 -5.34
C GLY A 191 -29.19 -10.28 -6.20
N ASP A 192 -28.92 -9.12 -5.60
CA ASP A 192 -28.32 -7.98 -6.28
C ASP A 192 -26.83 -8.25 -6.52
N VAL A 193 -26.40 -8.24 -7.79
CA VAL A 193 -25.03 -8.51 -8.22
C VAL A 193 -24.60 -7.43 -9.20
N ILE A 194 -23.66 -6.60 -8.81
CA ILE A 194 -23.18 -5.46 -9.61
C ILE A 194 -21.73 -5.68 -9.99
N ASP A 195 -21.48 -5.93 -11.26
CA ASP A 195 -20.13 -6.10 -11.82
C ASP A 195 -19.39 -4.75 -11.99
N ARG A 196 -18.08 -4.81 -12.25
CA ARG A 196 -17.24 -3.63 -12.52
C ARG A 196 -17.28 -2.58 -11.40
N ALA A 197 -17.52 -3.00 -10.16
CA ALA A 197 -17.61 -2.17 -8.98
C ALA A 197 -16.25 -2.06 -8.25
N ASN A 198 -15.16 -1.90 -9.01
CA ASN A 198 -13.80 -1.89 -8.48
C ASN A 198 -13.59 -0.78 -7.43
N PHE A 199 -14.11 0.42 -7.68
CA PHE A 199 -14.08 1.52 -6.70
C PHE A 199 -15.30 1.50 -5.77
N GLY A 200 -16.29 0.66 -6.03
CA GLY A 200 -17.57 0.43 -5.35
C GLY A 200 -18.13 1.61 -4.59
N SER A 201 -17.42 1.98 -3.54
CA SER A 201 -17.74 3.10 -2.63
C SER A 201 -19.23 3.11 -2.23
N PRO A 202 -19.78 1.97 -1.76
CA PRO A 202 -21.20 1.86 -1.47
C PRO A 202 -21.60 2.81 -0.35
N SER A 203 -22.72 3.53 -0.56
CA SER A 203 -23.32 4.42 0.43
C SER A 203 -24.84 4.31 0.38
N TRP A 204 -25.48 4.20 1.53
CA TRP A 204 -26.91 3.93 1.62
C TRP A 204 -27.74 5.19 1.76
N LEU A 205 -28.76 5.31 0.96
CA LEU A 205 -29.83 6.31 1.14
C LEU A 205 -30.74 5.92 2.31
N PRO A 206 -31.39 6.87 2.99
CA PRO A 206 -32.30 6.57 4.09
C PRO A 206 -33.52 5.71 3.73
N ASP A 207 -33.87 5.64 2.45
CA ASP A 207 -34.97 4.85 1.90
C ASP A 207 -34.54 3.42 1.50
N GLY A 208 -33.28 3.03 1.73
CA GLY A 208 -32.75 1.71 1.45
C GLY A 208 -32.17 1.52 0.04
N ARG A 209 -32.19 2.56 -0.81
CA ARG A 209 -31.47 2.52 -2.08
C ARG A 209 -29.96 2.63 -1.86
N LEU A 210 -29.17 2.09 -2.78
CA LEU A 210 -27.72 2.05 -2.72
C LEU A 210 -27.11 3.02 -3.74
N LEU A 211 -26.21 3.87 -3.28
CA LEU A 211 -25.29 4.65 -4.11
C LEU A 211 -24.01 3.86 -4.33
N TYR A 212 -23.49 3.83 -5.56
CA TYR A 212 -22.26 3.11 -5.87
C TYR A 212 -21.57 3.69 -7.11
N ASN A 213 -20.26 3.39 -7.28
CA ASN A 213 -19.52 3.67 -8.51
C ASN A 213 -19.37 2.40 -9.34
N ARG A 214 -19.48 2.53 -10.65
CA ARG A 214 -19.31 1.44 -11.61
C ARG A 214 -18.45 1.88 -12.79
N LEU A 215 -17.48 1.05 -13.17
CA LEU A 215 -16.67 1.27 -14.36
C LEU A 215 -17.48 1.07 -15.64
N GLN A 216 -17.03 1.67 -16.75
CA GLN A 216 -17.63 1.45 -18.05
C GLN A 216 -17.52 -0.01 -18.51
N LYS A 217 -18.42 -0.45 -19.36
CA LYS A 217 -18.33 -1.75 -20.04
C LYS A 217 -17.43 -1.60 -21.27
N LEU A 218 -16.29 -2.27 -21.27
CA LEU A 218 -15.34 -2.21 -22.37
C LEU A 218 -15.74 -3.12 -23.52
N ALA A 219 -15.49 -2.67 -24.75
CA ALA A 219 -15.48 -3.55 -25.92
C ALA A 219 -14.29 -4.53 -25.85
N ALA A 220 -14.41 -5.68 -26.49
CA ALA A 220 -13.39 -6.74 -26.45
C ALA A 220 -11.99 -6.26 -26.91
N ASN A 221 -11.91 -5.25 -27.79
CA ASN A 221 -10.68 -4.71 -28.34
C ASN A 221 -10.34 -3.30 -27.80
N ALA A 222 -10.98 -2.87 -26.72
CA ALA A 222 -10.71 -1.57 -26.14
C ALA A 222 -9.26 -1.51 -25.61
N PRO A 223 -8.60 -0.37 -25.76
CA PRO A 223 -7.26 -0.16 -25.17
C PRO A 223 -7.30 -0.38 -23.64
N VAL A 224 -6.23 -0.95 -23.08
CA VAL A 224 -6.15 -1.20 -21.63
C VAL A 224 -6.26 0.09 -20.82
N THR A 225 -5.81 1.22 -21.38
CA THR A 225 -5.91 2.57 -20.79
C THR A 225 -7.35 3.05 -20.59
N GLU A 226 -8.34 2.42 -21.22
CA GLU A 226 -9.75 2.76 -21.05
C GLU A 226 -10.39 2.08 -19.83
N LYS A 227 -9.68 1.18 -19.14
CA LYS A 227 -10.23 0.40 -18.03
C LYS A 227 -10.82 1.27 -16.92
N TYR A 228 -10.14 2.32 -16.54
CA TYR A 228 -10.50 3.17 -15.40
C TYR A 228 -11.01 4.56 -15.79
N VAL A 229 -11.37 4.77 -17.05
CA VAL A 229 -11.99 6.03 -17.50
C VAL A 229 -13.51 5.88 -17.65
N ASN A 230 -14.22 7.01 -17.67
CA ASN A 230 -15.68 7.09 -17.83
C ASN A 230 -16.49 6.29 -16.79
N SER A 231 -15.96 6.12 -15.58
CA SER A 231 -16.76 5.56 -14.48
C SER A 231 -17.92 6.48 -14.12
N ARG A 232 -18.94 5.94 -13.50
CA ARG A 232 -20.16 6.68 -13.14
C ARG A 232 -20.62 6.33 -11.74
N ALA A 233 -21.21 7.30 -11.05
CA ALA A 233 -21.97 7.06 -9.84
C ALA A 233 -23.44 6.78 -10.20
N PHE A 234 -24.04 5.78 -9.55
CA PHE A 234 -25.41 5.31 -9.80
C PHE A 234 -26.23 5.25 -8.52
N VAL A 235 -27.56 5.13 -8.70
CA VAL A 235 -28.52 4.76 -7.65
C VAL A 235 -29.10 3.41 -8.00
N HIS A 236 -28.96 2.42 -7.11
CA HIS A 236 -29.54 1.10 -7.25
C HIS A 236 -30.77 0.92 -6.34
N VAL A 237 -31.82 0.31 -6.86
CA VAL A 237 -32.98 -0.16 -6.11
C VAL A 237 -32.86 -1.66 -5.92
N LEU A 238 -32.80 -2.12 -4.68
CA LEU A 238 -32.64 -3.55 -4.41
C LEU A 238 -33.71 -4.39 -5.11
N GLY A 239 -33.29 -5.50 -5.71
CA GLY A 239 -34.13 -6.41 -6.48
C GLY A 239 -34.38 -5.99 -7.92
N THR A 240 -33.75 -4.93 -8.43
CA THR A 240 -33.82 -4.53 -9.84
C THR A 240 -32.56 -4.91 -10.60
N ASN A 241 -32.59 -4.82 -11.93
CA ASN A 241 -31.41 -5.07 -12.76
C ASN A 241 -30.46 -3.86 -12.70
N PRO A 242 -29.19 -4.02 -12.28
CA PRO A 242 -28.22 -2.89 -12.19
C PRO A 242 -27.89 -2.24 -13.55
N ASP A 243 -28.18 -2.89 -14.67
CA ASP A 243 -27.99 -2.28 -15.99
C ASP A 243 -29.06 -1.21 -16.32
N ASP A 244 -30.17 -1.20 -15.56
CA ASP A 244 -31.26 -0.21 -15.66
C ASP A 244 -31.12 0.93 -14.63
N ASP A 245 -30.04 0.93 -13.83
CA ASP A 245 -29.81 1.93 -12.77
C ASP A 245 -29.62 3.33 -13.32
N ALA A 246 -30.20 4.31 -12.62
CA ALA A 246 -30.10 5.72 -12.99
C ALA A 246 -28.70 6.28 -12.64
N PRO A 247 -27.94 6.78 -13.63
CA PRO A 247 -26.67 7.46 -13.36
C PRO A 247 -26.92 8.83 -12.69
N LEU A 248 -26.08 9.18 -11.72
CA LEU A 248 -26.12 10.45 -10.99
C LEU A 248 -25.05 11.44 -11.44
N LEU A 249 -23.81 10.95 -11.57
CA LEU A 249 -22.64 11.72 -11.93
C LEU A 249 -21.76 10.91 -12.89
N GLY A 250 -21.18 11.60 -13.86
CA GLY A 250 -20.29 11.01 -14.84
C GLY A 250 -19.99 11.99 -15.96
N ASN A 251 -19.03 11.65 -16.80
CA ASN A 251 -18.70 12.43 -17.97
C ASN A 251 -19.93 12.66 -18.86
N GLY A 252 -20.23 13.93 -19.17
CA GLY A 252 -21.32 14.33 -20.04
C GLY A 252 -22.76 14.14 -19.51
N LEU A 253 -22.94 13.82 -18.21
CA LEU A 253 -24.27 13.53 -17.64
C LEU A 253 -24.91 14.75 -16.98
N ALA A 254 -24.41 15.21 -15.85
CA ALA A 254 -25.05 16.24 -15.06
C ALA A 254 -24.86 17.64 -15.67
N PRO A 255 -25.94 18.38 -15.98
CA PRO A 255 -25.80 19.73 -16.54
C PRO A 255 -25.02 20.67 -15.61
N GLY A 256 -24.01 21.37 -16.17
CA GLY A 256 -23.19 22.32 -15.43
C GLY A 256 -22.07 21.70 -14.60
N ILE A 257 -21.90 20.39 -14.61
CA ILE A 257 -20.75 19.71 -13.99
C ILE A 257 -19.87 19.10 -15.10
N ALA A 258 -18.70 19.69 -15.32
CA ALA A 258 -17.70 19.10 -16.20
C ALA A 258 -16.94 18.00 -15.43
N ILE A 259 -17.02 16.77 -15.90
CA ILE A 259 -16.27 15.62 -15.41
C ILE A 259 -15.47 15.06 -16.57
N GLU A 260 -14.16 15.02 -16.43
CA GLU A 260 -13.26 14.47 -17.45
C GLU A 260 -13.30 12.93 -17.44
N PRO A 261 -13.02 12.26 -18.58
CA PRO A 261 -13.05 10.80 -18.65
C PRO A 261 -12.23 10.07 -17.58
N ALA A 262 -11.07 10.63 -17.18
CA ALA A 262 -10.19 10.04 -16.17
C ALA A 262 -10.60 10.33 -14.71
N GLU A 263 -11.58 11.19 -14.52
CA GLU A 263 -12.07 11.52 -13.18
C GLU A 263 -13.08 10.49 -12.68
N ILE A 264 -13.05 10.25 -11.38
CA ILE A 264 -13.88 9.24 -10.71
C ILE A 264 -14.99 9.96 -9.93
N PRO A 265 -16.25 9.89 -10.38
CA PRO A 265 -17.38 10.42 -9.62
C PRO A 265 -17.83 9.42 -8.56
N ILE A 266 -18.06 9.90 -7.34
CA ILE A 266 -18.58 9.13 -6.22
C ILE A 266 -19.78 9.88 -5.65
N ALA A 267 -20.85 9.16 -5.29
CA ALA A 267 -21.97 9.72 -4.56
C ALA A 267 -22.08 9.11 -3.17
N ALA A 268 -22.31 9.93 -2.13
CA ALA A 268 -22.44 9.49 -0.76
C ALA A 268 -23.62 10.18 -0.04
N SER A 269 -24.27 9.45 0.84
CA SER A 269 -25.33 9.96 1.71
C SER A 269 -24.87 9.92 3.17
N PRO A 270 -24.36 11.04 3.73
CA PRO A 270 -23.93 11.09 5.12
C PRO A 270 -25.10 10.79 6.06
N ILE A 271 -24.87 9.99 7.08
CA ILE A 271 -25.90 9.56 8.04
C ILE A 271 -26.55 10.75 8.72
N GLY A 272 -27.87 10.83 8.59
CA GLY A 272 -28.70 11.92 9.19
C GLY A 272 -28.66 13.23 8.42
N SER A 273 -27.96 13.32 7.28
CA SER A 273 -27.95 14.51 6.42
C SER A 273 -29.22 14.58 5.55
N LYS A 274 -29.67 15.80 5.27
CA LYS A 274 -30.71 16.11 4.26
C LYS A 274 -30.13 16.28 2.86
N TYR A 275 -28.83 16.08 2.72
CA TYR A 275 -28.09 16.28 1.48
C TYR A 275 -27.39 14.98 1.07
N VAL A 276 -27.29 14.80 -0.24
CA VAL A 276 -26.39 13.85 -0.88
C VAL A 276 -25.15 14.61 -1.34
N ILE A 277 -23.99 13.98 -1.23
CA ILE A 277 -22.70 14.53 -1.62
C ILE A 277 -22.21 13.85 -2.89
N GLY A 278 -21.78 14.65 -3.85
CA GLY A 278 -21.05 14.21 -5.04
C GLY A 278 -19.58 14.59 -4.93
N LEU A 279 -18.71 13.62 -5.08
CA LEU A 279 -17.26 13.82 -5.18
C LEU A 279 -16.81 13.59 -6.60
N VAL A 280 -15.83 14.36 -7.05
CA VAL A 280 -15.13 14.14 -8.31
C VAL A 280 -13.63 14.15 -8.02
N ILE A 281 -13.00 12.99 -8.18
CA ILE A 281 -11.60 12.74 -7.84
C ILE A 281 -10.81 12.59 -9.15
N ASN A 282 -9.68 13.30 -9.29
CA ASN A 282 -8.81 13.18 -10.45
C ASN A 282 -7.71 12.13 -10.20
N GLY A 283 -8.01 10.89 -10.54
CA GLY A 283 -7.09 9.77 -10.36
C GLY A 283 -6.58 9.65 -8.91
N VAL A 284 -5.26 9.76 -8.73
CA VAL A 284 -4.59 9.68 -7.41
C VAL A 284 -4.36 11.03 -6.76
N GLN A 285 -4.90 12.10 -7.32
CA GLN A 285 -4.83 13.44 -6.71
C GLN A 285 -5.53 13.45 -5.36
N ASN A 286 -4.91 14.04 -4.35
CA ASN A 286 -5.48 14.12 -3.01
C ASN A 286 -6.65 15.10 -2.92
N GLU A 287 -6.59 16.21 -3.66
CA GLU A 287 -7.62 17.22 -3.72
C GLU A 287 -8.77 16.77 -4.64
N PHE A 288 -9.99 17.12 -4.26
CA PHE A 288 -11.19 16.77 -5.00
C PHE A 288 -12.15 17.95 -5.14
N ARG A 289 -13.07 17.84 -6.10
CA ARG A 289 -14.25 18.71 -6.18
C ARG A 289 -15.40 18.09 -5.42
N LEU A 290 -16.15 18.90 -4.64
CA LEU A 290 -17.30 18.47 -3.87
C LEU A 290 -18.54 19.24 -4.28
N TYR A 291 -19.60 18.49 -4.51
CA TYR A 291 -20.93 18.98 -4.83
C TYR A 291 -21.92 18.47 -3.79
N ILE A 292 -22.99 19.24 -3.55
CA ILE A 292 -24.12 18.79 -2.72
C ILE A 292 -25.43 18.96 -3.49
N ALA A 293 -26.40 18.11 -3.17
CA ALA A 293 -27.78 18.29 -3.61
C ALA A 293 -28.73 17.92 -2.47
N PRO A 294 -29.91 18.55 -2.39
CA PRO A 294 -30.95 18.10 -1.45
C PRO A 294 -31.33 16.65 -1.72
N LEU A 295 -31.38 15.82 -0.68
CA LEU A 295 -31.77 14.41 -0.81
C LEU A 295 -33.14 14.25 -1.48
N ALA A 296 -34.11 15.14 -1.16
CA ALA A 296 -35.43 15.17 -1.79
C ALA A 296 -35.41 15.56 -3.28
N GLY A 297 -34.29 16.11 -3.76
CA GLY A 297 -34.10 16.50 -5.16
C GLY A 297 -33.33 15.47 -6.00
N LEU A 298 -33.05 14.28 -5.45
CA LEU A 298 -32.33 13.23 -6.15
C LEU A 298 -33.15 12.72 -7.36
N ALA A 299 -32.68 12.98 -8.58
CA ALA A 299 -33.42 12.74 -9.83
C ALA A 299 -32.50 12.28 -10.97
N GLY A 300 -31.62 11.29 -10.72
CA GLY A 300 -30.66 10.80 -11.69
C GLY A 300 -29.72 11.92 -12.18
N ASP A 301 -29.50 12.01 -13.47
CA ASP A 301 -28.67 13.04 -14.13
C ASP A 301 -29.21 14.46 -14.01
N LYS A 302 -30.49 14.63 -13.59
CA LYS A 302 -31.15 15.92 -13.34
C LYS A 302 -31.06 16.38 -11.89
N THR A 303 -30.33 15.67 -11.05
CA THR A 303 -30.11 16.07 -9.66
C THR A 303 -29.49 17.47 -9.58
N PRO A 304 -30.07 18.41 -8.78
CA PRO A 304 -29.67 19.81 -8.76
C PRO A 304 -28.39 20.00 -7.91
N TRP A 305 -27.28 19.58 -8.44
CA TRP A 305 -25.98 19.67 -7.79
C TRP A 305 -25.49 21.13 -7.67
N VAL A 306 -25.01 21.50 -6.49
CA VAL A 306 -24.35 22.77 -6.22
C VAL A 306 -22.88 22.49 -5.85
N LYS A 307 -21.93 23.13 -6.55
CA LYS A 307 -20.51 23.01 -6.24
C LYS A 307 -20.20 23.74 -4.93
N VAL A 308 -19.52 23.06 -4.02
CA VAL A 308 -19.06 23.61 -2.71
C VAL A 308 -17.55 23.76 -2.70
N VAL A 309 -16.81 22.78 -3.25
CA VAL A 309 -15.36 22.73 -3.24
C VAL A 309 -14.84 22.58 -4.65
N ASP A 310 -13.82 23.36 -5.00
CA ASP A 310 -13.03 23.19 -6.23
C ASP A 310 -11.63 22.65 -5.88
N ASN A 311 -10.90 22.10 -6.86
CA ASN A 311 -9.52 21.64 -6.66
C ASN A 311 -8.62 22.75 -6.08
N ALA A 312 -8.86 24.01 -6.47
CA ALA A 312 -8.14 25.18 -5.98
C ALA A 312 -8.45 25.55 -4.49
N ASP A 313 -9.34 24.82 -3.84
CA ASP A 313 -9.62 24.94 -2.42
C ASP A 313 -8.78 23.98 -1.57
N ASP A 314 -7.94 23.15 -2.23
CA ASP A 314 -6.95 22.28 -1.60
C ASP A 314 -7.55 21.37 -0.51
N VAL A 315 -8.79 20.90 -0.72
CA VAL A 315 -9.52 20.03 0.20
C VAL A 315 -9.24 18.56 -0.11
N THR A 316 -8.83 17.80 0.92
CA THR A 316 -8.42 16.40 0.78
C THR A 316 -9.28 15.41 1.58
N ALA A 317 -10.09 15.88 2.53
CA ALA A 317 -11.06 15.06 3.24
C ALA A 317 -12.24 15.91 3.73
N PHE A 318 -13.36 15.26 3.97
CA PHE A 318 -14.55 15.89 4.55
C PHE A 318 -15.26 14.95 5.51
N ASP A 319 -16.10 15.52 6.39
CA ASP A 319 -17.11 14.79 7.13
C ASP A 319 -18.30 15.71 7.46
N VAL A 320 -19.43 15.12 7.86
CA VAL A 320 -20.70 15.85 8.10
C VAL A 320 -21.22 15.57 9.50
N ALA A 321 -21.55 16.65 10.23
CA ALA A 321 -22.28 16.56 11.50
C ALA A 321 -23.47 17.51 11.48
N GLY A 322 -24.68 16.97 11.46
CA GLY A 322 -25.90 17.74 11.32
C GLY A 322 -25.95 18.54 10.02
N GLU A 323 -26.02 19.88 10.11
CA GLU A 323 -26.02 20.78 8.96
C GLU A 323 -24.64 21.36 8.63
N ASN A 324 -23.58 20.90 9.29
CA ASN A 324 -22.21 21.40 9.07
C ASN A 324 -21.39 20.38 8.28
N LEU A 325 -20.73 20.89 7.24
CA LEU A 325 -19.71 20.20 6.47
C LEU A 325 -18.34 20.62 7.02
N TYR A 326 -17.55 19.66 7.47
CA TYR A 326 -16.18 19.85 7.93
C TYR A 326 -15.23 19.43 6.80
N LEU A 327 -14.25 20.29 6.51
CA LEU A 327 -13.31 20.13 5.41
C LEU A 327 -11.89 20.15 5.94
N LEU A 328 -11.09 19.18 5.57
CA LEU A 328 -9.65 19.16 5.77
C LEU A 328 -8.98 19.76 4.53
N THR A 329 -8.24 20.85 4.70
CA THR A 329 -7.64 21.58 3.58
C THR A 329 -6.21 22.03 3.91
N HIS A 330 -5.34 22.04 2.89
CA HIS A 330 -4.03 22.65 2.99
C HIS A 330 -3.95 24.07 2.37
N LYS A 331 -5.06 24.65 1.96
CA LYS A 331 -5.10 26.01 1.40
C LYS A 331 -4.53 27.04 2.38
N ASN A 332 -3.36 27.61 2.02
CA ASN A 332 -2.57 28.49 2.89
C ASN A 332 -2.24 27.87 4.27
N ALA A 333 -2.04 26.54 4.32
CA ALA A 333 -1.79 25.78 5.52
C ALA A 333 -1.13 24.45 5.18
N SER A 334 0.14 24.43 4.81
CA SER A 334 0.81 23.21 4.28
C SER A 334 0.76 22.00 5.25
N ARG A 335 0.55 22.24 6.56
CA ARG A 335 0.31 21.19 7.56
C ARG A 335 -1.15 20.96 7.87
N PHE A 336 -2.02 21.42 6.97
CA PHE A 336 -3.47 21.30 6.99
C PHE A 336 -4.15 22.04 8.16
N LYS A 337 -5.40 22.34 7.93
CA LYS A 337 -6.37 22.90 8.91
C LYS A 337 -7.74 22.30 8.65
N VAL A 338 -8.62 22.35 9.64
CA VAL A 338 -10.04 22.00 9.50
C VAL A 338 -10.87 23.25 9.47
N VAL A 339 -11.71 23.38 8.45
CA VAL A 339 -12.71 24.44 8.35
C VAL A 339 -14.11 23.86 8.32
N SER A 340 -15.14 24.65 8.64
CA SER A 340 -16.54 24.24 8.54
C SER A 340 -17.37 25.27 7.78
N VAL A 341 -18.37 24.76 7.03
CA VAL A 341 -19.40 25.54 6.35
C VAL A 341 -20.76 24.92 6.58
N SER A 342 -21.82 25.72 6.48
CA SER A 342 -23.19 25.20 6.54
C SER A 342 -23.58 24.56 5.22
N LEU A 343 -24.16 23.34 5.24
CA LEU A 343 -24.72 22.68 4.07
C LEU A 343 -25.94 23.45 3.50
N ALA A 344 -26.68 24.19 4.34
CA ALA A 344 -27.81 25.01 3.88
C ALA A 344 -27.36 26.26 3.08
N LYS A 345 -26.13 26.73 3.32
CA LYS A 345 -25.54 27.85 2.59
C LYS A 345 -24.04 27.61 2.46
N PRO A 346 -23.64 26.73 1.53
CA PRO A 346 -22.25 26.32 1.40
C PRO A 346 -21.41 27.39 0.69
N ASP A 347 -20.75 28.23 1.47
CA ASP A 347 -19.91 29.32 0.99
C ASP A 347 -18.57 29.30 1.73
N LEU A 348 -17.50 28.86 1.02
CA LEU A 348 -16.15 28.75 1.57
C LEU A 348 -15.55 30.12 1.97
N THR A 349 -16.06 31.23 1.42
CA THR A 349 -15.59 32.57 1.82
C THR A 349 -15.99 32.90 3.25
N THR A 350 -17.03 32.22 3.78
CA THR A 350 -17.53 32.37 5.15
C THR A 350 -17.10 31.20 6.07
N ALA A 351 -16.25 30.33 5.58
CA ALA A 351 -15.82 29.15 6.33
C ALA A 351 -15.12 29.52 7.64
N GLN A 352 -15.51 28.84 8.72
CA GLN A 352 -14.92 29.03 10.03
C GLN A 352 -13.76 28.04 10.25
N VAL A 353 -12.63 28.53 10.74
CA VAL A 353 -11.51 27.67 11.14
C VAL A 353 -11.85 26.96 12.45
N VAL A 354 -11.98 25.64 12.39
CA VAL A 354 -12.30 24.76 13.52
C VAL A 354 -11.03 24.27 14.22
N VAL A 355 -10.03 23.85 13.42
CA VAL A 355 -8.70 23.49 13.91
C VAL A 355 -7.68 24.22 13.03
N PRO A 356 -6.93 25.18 13.57
CA PRO A 356 -5.89 25.87 12.81
C PRO A 356 -4.69 24.96 12.53
N GLN A 357 -3.90 25.32 11.52
CA GLN A 357 -2.59 24.71 11.30
C GLN A 357 -1.72 24.83 12.56
N SER A 358 -0.93 23.80 12.81
CA SER A 358 0.03 23.72 13.91
C SER A 358 1.35 23.10 13.43
N GLU A 359 2.28 22.82 14.35
CA GLU A 359 3.48 22.03 14.01
C GLU A 359 3.13 20.59 13.62
N ALA A 360 2.10 20.02 14.21
CA ALA A 360 1.58 18.72 13.81
C ALA A 360 0.71 18.84 12.55
N VAL A 361 0.84 17.88 11.63
CA VAL A 361 0.04 17.75 10.42
C VAL A 361 -1.33 17.19 10.76
N VAL A 362 -2.41 17.84 10.34
CA VAL A 362 -3.76 17.24 10.46
C VAL A 362 -3.92 16.22 9.34
N THR A 363 -4.20 14.94 9.70
CA THR A 363 -4.20 13.82 8.76
C THR A 363 -5.56 13.11 8.63
N GLY A 364 -6.56 13.51 9.41
CA GLY A 364 -7.90 12.93 9.30
C GLY A 364 -8.90 13.54 10.27
N ILE A 365 -10.17 13.39 9.93
CA ILE A 365 -11.32 13.86 10.72
C ILE A 365 -12.38 12.76 10.77
N ALA A 366 -13.13 12.69 11.86
CA ALA A 366 -14.31 11.83 12.00
C ALA A 366 -15.36 12.48 12.90
N ALA A 367 -16.58 12.61 12.37
CA ALA A 367 -17.70 13.26 13.04
C ALA A 367 -18.51 12.26 13.87
N ALA A 368 -18.52 12.44 15.19
CA ALA A 368 -19.37 11.73 16.14
C ALA A 368 -20.53 12.60 16.61
N LYS A 369 -21.44 12.03 17.39
CA LYS A 369 -22.55 12.78 17.98
C LYS A 369 -22.12 13.93 18.87
N ASP A 370 -21.01 13.77 19.60
CA ASP A 370 -20.57 14.68 20.67
C ASP A 370 -19.45 15.63 20.25
N ALA A 371 -18.73 15.33 19.18
CA ALA A 371 -17.58 16.10 18.76
C ALA A 371 -17.07 15.65 17.38
N LEU A 372 -16.29 16.52 16.73
CA LEU A 372 -15.38 16.16 15.67
C LEU A 372 -14.09 15.61 16.31
N TYR A 373 -13.65 14.43 15.88
CA TYR A 373 -12.36 13.84 16.25
C TYR A 373 -11.36 14.13 15.14
N VAL A 374 -10.19 14.64 15.51
CA VAL A 374 -9.18 15.11 14.57
C VAL A 374 -7.87 14.40 14.84
N ARG A 375 -7.41 13.60 13.90
CA ARG A 375 -6.11 12.95 13.92
C ARG A 375 -5.04 13.93 13.47
N ARG A 376 -3.94 14.01 14.23
CA ARG A 376 -2.75 14.77 13.83
C ARG A 376 -1.52 13.88 13.93
N MET A 377 -0.47 14.26 13.20
CA MET A 377 0.80 13.53 13.18
C MET A 377 1.98 14.50 13.34
N ASN A 378 2.99 14.08 14.06
CA ASN A 378 4.26 14.78 14.18
C ASN A 378 5.40 13.76 14.05
N GLY A 379 6.15 13.82 12.93
CA GLY A 379 7.27 12.92 12.67
C GLY A 379 6.89 11.42 12.66
N GLY A 380 5.70 11.08 12.15
CA GLY A 380 5.20 9.70 12.08
C GLY A 380 4.39 9.24 13.29
N VAL A 381 4.43 9.92 14.43
CA VAL A 381 3.63 9.59 15.61
C VAL A 381 2.36 10.42 15.63
N SER A 382 1.22 9.76 15.85
CA SER A 382 -0.10 10.42 15.87
C SER A 382 -0.55 10.84 17.25
N ASP A 383 -1.33 11.91 17.29
CA ASP A 383 -2.20 12.29 18.39
C ASP A 383 -3.66 12.46 17.93
N LEU A 384 -4.58 12.54 18.87
CA LEU A 384 -6.01 12.69 18.61
C LEU A 384 -6.57 13.86 19.42
N LEU A 385 -7.30 14.75 18.73
CA LEU A 385 -8.05 15.83 19.37
C LEU A 385 -9.55 15.50 19.36
N ARG A 386 -10.25 15.90 20.42
CA ARG A 386 -11.69 16.01 20.48
C ARG A 386 -12.08 17.49 20.39
N VAL A 387 -12.90 17.84 19.40
CA VAL A 387 -13.36 19.20 19.13
C VAL A 387 -14.89 19.24 19.28
N PRO A 388 -15.41 19.69 20.45
CA PRO A 388 -16.85 19.76 20.66
C PRO A 388 -17.53 20.74 19.71
N TYR A 389 -18.78 20.49 19.34
CA TYR A 389 -19.55 21.31 18.40
C TYR A 389 -20.08 22.62 19.00
N SER A 390 -20.01 22.78 20.33
CA SER A 390 -20.50 24.02 20.98
C SER A 390 -19.64 25.23 20.60
N ALA A 391 -20.29 26.38 20.36
CA ALA A 391 -19.60 27.61 20.01
C ALA A 391 -18.56 28.00 21.08
N GLY A 392 -17.35 28.36 20.64
CA GLY A 392 -16.24 28.73 21.53
C GLY A 392 -15.57 27.58 22.27
N ALA A 393 -15.97 26.31 22.04
CA ALA A 393 -15.29 25.15 22.59
C ALA A 393 -13.86 25.05 22.03
N ARG A 394 -12.92 24.69 22.90
CA ARG A 394 -11.53 24.52 22.50
C ARG A 394 -11.24 23.03 22.21
N PRO A 395 -10.43 22.74 21.18
CA PRO A 395 -9.91 21.38 20.97
C PRO A 395 -9.19 20.88 22.23
N ALA A 396 -9.48 19.64 22.62
CA ALA A 396 -8.87 19.00 23.78
C ALA A 396 -8.15 17.71 23.34
N PRO A 397 -6.90 17.47 23.80
CA PRO A 397 -6.20 16.24 23.47
C PRO A 397 -6.86 15.02 24.11
N VAL A 398 -6.96 13.93 23.37
CA VAL A 398 -7.35 12.61 23.85
C VAL A 398 -6.07 11.88 24.32
N LYS A 399 -6.03 11.49 25.59
CA LYS A 399 -4.87 10.77 26.13
C LYS A 399 -4.86 9.35 25.61
N LEU A 400 -3.91 9.06 24.70
CA LEU A 400 -3.68 7.72 24.17
C LEU A 400 -2.98 6.82 25.20
N PRO A 401 -3.18 5.48 25.17
CA PRO A 401 -2.55 4.55 26.10
C PRO A 401 -1.02 4.42 25.90
N PHE A 402 -0.52 4.68 24.69
CA PHE A 402 0.91 4.72 24.37
C PHE A 402 1.13 5.59 23.12
N ALA A 403 2.38 5.99 22.87
CA ALA A 403 2.76 6.70 21.66
C ALA A 403 2.82 5.75 20.46
N GLY A 404 2.20 6.13 19.36
CA GLY A 404 2.12 5.30 18.15
C GLY A 404 1.35 6.00 17.05
N ASP A 405 0.91 5.24 16.08
CA ASP A 405 0.05 5.73 15.02
C ASP A 405 -1.43 5.42 15.30
N VAL A 406 -2.27 6.42 15.15
CA VAL A 406 -3.74 6.32 15.15
C VAL A 406 -4.18 6.12 13.71
N ASP A 407 -4.64 4.91 13.36
CA ASP A 407 -5.11 4.58 12.02
C ASP A 407 -6.58 4.14 12.05
N GLY A 408 -7.27 4.18 10.89
CA GLY A 408 -8.66 3.73 10.78
C GLY A 408 -9.61 4.47 11.73
N LEU A 409 -9.39 5.79 11.96
CA LEU A 409 -10.28 6.62 12.77
C LEU A 409 -11.69 6.63 12.18
N THR A 410 -12.66 6.12 12.93
CA THR A 410 -14.08 6.04 12.53
C THR A 410 -15.00 6.48 13.67
N ALA A 411 -16.13 7.09 13.30
CA ALA A 411 -17.18 7.49 14.22
C ALA A 411 -18.55 7.36 13.54
N ASP A 412 -19.61 7.38 14.33
CA ASP A 412 -20.99 7.46 13.85
C ASP A 412 -21.65 8.72 14.42
N PRO A 413 -22.24 9.60 13.58
CA PRO A 413 -22.85 10.86 14.07
C PRO A 413 -24.04 10.66 15.00
N ARG A 414 -24.53 9.45 15.17
CA ARG A 414 -25.61 9.09 16.12
C ARG A 414 -25.10 8.67 17.51
N ARG A 415 -23.79 8.34 17.63
CA ARG A 415 -23.22 7.87 18.90
C ARG A 415 -22.00 8.70 19.32
N PRO A 416 -21.80 8.91 20.65
CA PRO A 416 -20.64 9.64 21.11
C PRO A 416 -19.36 8.78 21.06
N GLY A 417 -18.22 9.44 20.89
CA GLY A 417 -16.91 8.81 20.86
C GLY A 417 -16.47 8.38 19.47
N ALA A 418 -15.24 7.91 19.36
CA ALA A 418 -14.63 7.43 18.13
C ALA A 418 -13.84 6.15 18.37
N VAL A 419 -13.66 5.36 17.32
CA VAL A 419 -12.87 4.12 17.34
C VAL A 419 -11.70 4.27 16.37
N PHE A 420 -10.57 3.68 16.73
CA PHE A 420 -9.36 3.74 15.95
C PHE A 420 -8.44 2.55 16.25
N ASN A 421 -7.59 2.21 15.30
CA ASN A 421 -6.46 1.33 15.53
C ASN A 421 -5.30 2.15 16.11
N LEU A 422 -4.57 1.61 17.09
CA LEU A 422 -3.36 2.22 17.63
C LEU A 422 -2.25 1.17 17.64
N GLY A 423 -1.21 1.43 16.87
CA GLY A 423 -0.01 0.60 16.73
C GLY A 423 1.27 1.38 16.98
N GLY A 424 2.41 0.71 17.05
CA GLY A 424 3.72 1.36 17.27
C GLY A 424 4.85 0.61 16.56
N TRP A 425 6.06 1.16 16.58
CA TRP A 425 7.24 0.54 15.98
C TRP A 425 7.61 -0.83 16.60
N THR A 426 7.18 -1.06 17.85
CA THR A 426 7.48 -2.30 18.59
C THR A 426 6.22 -2.97 19.16
N ARG A 427 5.05 -2.54 18.70
CA ARG A 427 3.77 -3.06 19.17
C ARG A 427 2.80 -3.20 18.00
N PHE A 428 2.23 -4.40 17.85
CA PHE A 428 1.15 -4.65 16.90
C PHE A 428 -0.10 -3.84 17.27
N GLY A 429 -0.81 -3.33 16.27
CA GLY A 429 -2.00 -2.51 16.46
C GLY A 429 -3.14 -3.24 17.15
N GLY A 430 -3.92 -2.49 17.93
CA GLY A 430 -5.17 -2.91 18.55
C GLY A 430 -6.24 -1.86 18.36
N TYR A 431 -7.52 -2.26 18.44
CA TYR A 431 -8.64 -1.33 18.30
C TYR A 431 -9.05 -0.77 19.65
N PHE A 432 -9.12 0.55 19.72
CA PHE A 432 -9.46 1.32 20.90
C PHE A 432 -10.69 2.20 20.63
N ALA A 433 -11.49 2.44 21.66
CA ALA A 433 -12.59 3.38 21.63
C ALA A 433 -12.34 4.51 22.63
N TYR A 434 -12.56 5.76 22.23
CA TYR A 434 -12.65 6.86 23.19
C TYR A 434 -14.08 6.96 23.70
N GLU A 435 -14.25 6.90 25.01
CA GLU A 435 -15.52 7.02 25.71
C GLU A 435 -15.63 8.40 26.37
N PRO A 436 -16.42 9.36 25.78
CA PRO A 436 -16.51 10.73 26.28
C PRO A 436 -17.08 10.86 27.69
N ALA A 437 -18.01 9.96 28.09
CA ALA A 437 -18.64 9.97 29.41
C ALA A 437 -17.63 9.83 30.56
N VAL A 438 -16.62 8.99 30.36
CA VAL A 438 -15.54 8.75 31.33
C VAL A 438 -14.22 9.39 30.93
N ARG A 439 -14.15 10.04 29.76
CA ARG A 439 -12.96 10.69 29.16
C ARG A 439 -11.75 9.75 29.10
N LYS A 440 -11.98 8.52 28.69
CA LYS A 440 -10.93 7.48 28.60
C LYS A 440 -10.92 6.79 27.24
N VAL A 441 -9.74 6.37 26.84
CA VAL A 441 -9.53 5.41 25.77
C VAL A 441 -9.54 4.02 26.37
N VAL A 442 -10.40 3.14 25.87
CA VAL A 442 -10.56 1.75 26.31
C VAL A 442 -10.19 0.80 25.18
N ASP A 443 -9.57 -0.32 25.51
CA ASP A 443 -9.33 -1.41 24.58
C ASP A 443 -10.67 -2.11 24.26
N THR A 444 -11.06 -2.14 22.98
CA THR A 444 -12.28 -2.79 22.52
C THR A 444 -12.22 -4.31 22.57
N ARG A 445 -11.02 -4.88 22.68
CA ARG A 445 -10.74 -6.32 22.60
C ARG A 445 -11.18 -6.99 21.29
N LEU A 446 -11.46 -6.21 20.26
CA LEU A 446 -11.74 -6.74 18.91
C LEU A 446 -10.53 -7.50 18.36
N GLN A 447 -9.32 -6.96 18.58
CA GLN A 447 -8.07 -7.58 18.20
C GLN A 447 -7.52 -8.42 19.36
N PRO A 448 -7.55 -9.77 19.30
CA PRO A 448 -6.89 -10.59 20.29
C PRO A 448 -5.39 -10.32 20.34
N GLN A 449 -4.83 -10.21 21.54
CA GLN A 449 -3.39 -10.00 21.71
C GLN A 449 -2.64 -11.34 21.58
N GLY A 450 -1.64 -11.36 20.70
CA GLY A 450 -0.71 -12.48 20.56
C GLY A 450 0.51 -12.34 21.46
N LYS A 451 1.13 -13.47 21.81
CA LYS A 451 2.34 -13.53 22.63
C LYS A 451 3.47 -12.63 22.13
N TYR A 452 3.56 -12.42 20.81
CA TYR A 452 4.64 -11.70 20.16
C TYR A 452 4.22 -10.31 19.64
N ASP A 453 3.04 -9.82 20.04
CA ASP A 453 2.52 -8.54 19.58
C ASP A 453 3.19 -7.32 20.24
N SER A 454 3.94 -7.53 21.32
CA SER A 454 4.70 -6.47 22.01
C SER A 454 5.97 -7.07 22.66
N PRO A 455 6.99 -7.42 21.86
CA PRO A 455 8.23 -8.01 22.37
C PRO A 455 9.01 -7.00 23.22
N PRO A 456 9.37 -7.35 24.48
CA PRO A 456 9.94 -6.40 25.43
C PRO A 456 11.41 -6.01 25.12
N ASN A 457 12.04 -6.76 24.22
CA ASN A 457 13.43 -6.55 23.83
C ASN A 457 13.62 -5.69 22.57
N LEU A 458 12.52 -5.28 21.90
CA LEU A 458 12.61 -4.33 20.79
C LEU A 458 12.54 -2.89 21.30
N VAL A 459 13.34 -2.04 20.66
CA VAL A 459 13.34 -0.59 20.88
C VAL A 459 13.31 0.13 19.54
N SER A 460 12.77 1.35 19.55
CA SER A 460 12.84 2.27 18.43
C SER A 460 13.57 3.54 18.83
N THR A 461 14.29 4.10 17.87
CA THR A 461 14.99 5.40 18.00
C THR A 461 14.64 6.23 16.79
N GLU A 462 14.39 7.52 16.99
CA GLU A 462 14.16 8.47 15.92
C GLU A 462 15.31 9.47 15.86
N VAL A 463 15.81 9.71 14.65
CA VAL A 463 16.86 10.69 14.37
C VAL A 463 16.49 11.56 13.18
N LYS A 464 17.14 12.71 13.04
CA LYS A 464 17.01 13.56 11.86
C LYS A 464 18.33 13.54 11.09
N VAL A 465 18.27 13.02 9.88
CA VAL A 465 19.41 12.90 8.98
C VAL A 465 19.49 14.12 8.09
N LYS A 466 20.65 14.74 7.97
CA LYS A 466 20.84 15.88 7.09
C LYS A 466 21.08 15.39 5.67
N ALA A 467 20.14 15.65 4.76
CA ALA A 467 20.30 15.42 3.34
C ALA A 467 21.33 16.38 2.70
N LYS A 468 21.74 16.09 1.47
CA LYS A 468 22.76 16.86 0.74
C LYS A 468 22.42 18.34 0.58
N ASP A 469 21.14 18.67 0.44
CA ASP A 469 20.63 20.05 0.34
C ASP A 469 20.38 20.72 1.70
N GLY A 470 20.71 20.04 2.81
CA GLY A 470 20.55 20.53 4.17
C GLY A 470 19.21 20.19 4.83
N THR A 471 18.26 19.60 4.11
CA THR A 471 16.97 19.16 4.64
C THR A 471 17.17 18.10 5.72
N LEU A 472 16.40 18.19 6.82
CA LEU A 472 16.44 17.22 7.91
C LEU A 472 15.38 16.15 7.67
N VAL A 473 15.81 14.97 7.25
CA VAL A 473 14.97 13.81 6.96
C VAL A 473 14.82 12.95 8.21
N PRO A 474 13.60 12.68 8.71
CA PRO A 474 13.42 11.78 9.83
C PRO A 474 13.78 10.34 9.44
N LEU A 475 14.37 9.61 10.36
CA LEU A 475 14.71 8.20 10.23
C LEU A 475 14.35 7.48 11.52
N SER A 476 13.41 6.54 11.44
CA SER A 476 13.00 5.68 12.55
C SER A 476 13.78 4.37 12.47
N ILE A 477 14.40 3.93 13.57
CA ILE A 477 15.27 2.76 13.59
C ILE A 477 14.78 1.79 14.67
N VAL A 478 14.43 0.57 14.28
CA VAL A 478 13.95 -0.50 15.17
C VAL A 478 14.98 -1.62 15.24
N HIS A 479 15.32 -2.02 16.46
CA HIS A 479 16.29 -3.08 16.69
C HIS A 479 16.14 -3.71 18.09
N VAL A 480 16.85 -4.80 18.34
CA VAL A 480 16.90 -5.40 19.68
C VAL A 480 17.68 -4.52 20.65
N LYS A 481 17.24 -4.47 21.89
CA LYS A 481 17.93 -3.74 22.97
C LYS A 481 19.34 -4.28 23.15
N GLY A 482 20.33 -3.37 23.28
CA GLY A 482 21.74 -3.74 23.45
C GLY A 482 22.47 -4.13 22.15
N LEU A 483 21.91 -3.77 20.98
CA LEU A 483 22.57 -3.94 19.69
C LEU A 483 23.97 -3.30 19.70
N LYS A 484 24.99 -4.02 19.20
CA LYS A 484 26.34 -3.46 19.03
C LYS A 484 26.40 -2.63 17.75
N LEU A 485 26.85 -1.41 17.83
CA LEU A 485 27.08 -0.52 16.70
C LEU A 485 28.52 -0.67 16.20
N ASP A 486 28.80 -1.76 15.49
CA ASP A 486 30.12 -2.09 14.95
C ASP A 486 30.15 -2.20 13.41
N GLY A 487 28.99 -1.92 12.76
CA GLY A 487 28.83 -1.98 11.31
C GLY A 487 28.52 -3.38 10.77
N SER A 488 28.35 -4.38 11.63
CA SER A 488 28.13 -5.79 11.20
C SER A 488 26.67 -6.21 11.11
N ASN A 489 25.71 -5.37 11.54
CA ASN A 489 24.32 -5.78 11.65
C ASN A 489 23.62 -5.79 10.29
N PRO A 490 22.89 -6.87 9.94
CA PRO A 490 21.97 -6.89 8.81
C PRO A 490 20.94 -5.78 8.95
N THR A 491 20.78 -4.93 7.94
CA THR A 491 19.87 -3.78 8.03
C THR A 491 19.00 -3.68 6.79
N ILE A 492 17.71 -3.43 6.98
CA ILE A 492 16.77 -3.04 5.94
C ILE A 492 16.49 -1.55 6.11
N LEU A 493 16.71 -0.76 5.06
CA LEU A 493 16.22 0.61 4.93
C LEU A 493 14.96 0.58 4.08
N TYR A 494 13.83 0.87 4.70
CA TYR A 494 12.51 0.91 4.09
C TYR A 494 12.06 2.34 3.81
N GLY A 495 11.35 2.56 2.70
CA GLY A 495 10.76 3.85 2.39
C GLY A 495 9.74 3.78 1.26
N TYR A 496 9.09 4.93 0.99
CA TYR A 496 8.07 5.05 -0.06
C TYR A 496 8.25 6.35 -0.86
N GLY A 497 7.71 7.48 -0.36
CA GLY A 497 7.95 8.83 -0.88
C GLY A 497 7.10 9.21 -2.09
N ALA A 498 5.80 8.90 -2.09
CA ALA A 498 4.85 9.33 -3.11
C ALA A 498 3.46 9.59 -2.54
N TYR A 499 2.64 10.33 -3.26
CA TYR A 499 1.22 10.63 -2.99
C TYR A 499 0.96 11.35 -1.65
N GLY A 500 1.96 11.91 -1.02
CA GLY A 500 1.81 12.46 0.33
C GLY A 500 1.55 11.38 1.39
N ILE A 501 1.84 10.09 1.11
CA ILE A 501 1.64 8.99 2.04
C ILE A 501 2.78 8.93 3.03
N SER A 502 2.47 9.18 4.30
CA SER A 502 3.44 9.11 5.40
C SER A 502 3.74 7.68 5.81
N GLN A 503 5.00 7.40 6.11
CA GLN A 503 5.39 6.15 6.74
C GLN A 503 5.19 6.27 8.26
N THR A 504 4.17 5.60 8.77
CA THR A 504 3.78 5.65 10.19
C THR A 504 4.25 4.41 10.94
N PRO A 505 4.33 4.43 12.29
CA PRO A 505 4.73 3.29 13.09
C PRO A 505 3.90 2.04 12.82
N PHE A 506 4.57 0.96 12.45
CA PHE A 506 3.96 -0.36 12.33
C PHE A 506 4.90 -1.44 12.86
N TYR A 507 4.32 -2.51 13.39
CA TYR A 507 5.03 -3.70 13.82
C TYR A 507 4.27 -4.94 13.39
N ARG A 508 4.98 -5.95 12.90
CA ARG A 508 4.42 -7.26 12.54
C ARG A 508 5.28 -8.37 13.16
N PRO A 509 4.69 -9.30 13.93
CA PRO A 509 5.42 -10.43 14.51
C PRO A 509 6.20 -11.27 13.50
N THR A 510 5.76 -11.31 12.24
CA THR A 510 6.44 -12.00 11.14
C THR A 510 7.82 -11.44 10.81
N PHE A 511 8.22 -10.28 11.36
CA PHE A 511 9.58 -9.74 11.31
C PHE A 511 10.50 -10.19 12.47
N LEU A 512 9.97 -10.87 13.49
CA LEU A 512 10.81 -11.36 14.60
C LEU A 512 11.96 -12.27 14.16
N PRO A 513 11.84 -13.13 13.14
CA PRO A 513 12.98 -13.89 12.65
C PRO A 513 14.19 -13.02 12.25
N TRP A 514 13.93 -11.81 11.72
CA TRP A 514 14.94 -10.82 11.40
C TRP A 514 15.60 -10.23 12.64
N PHE A 515 14.80 -9.72 13.57
CA PHE A 515 15.27 -9.11 14.80
C PHE A 515 16.01 -10.11 15.69
N ASN A 516 15.57 -11.37 15.76
CA ASN A 516 16.21 -12.45 16.52
C ASN A 516 17.62 -12.79 15.98
N ARG A 517 17.92 -12.41 14.74
CA ARG A 517 19.26 -12.57 14.10
C ARG A 517 20.07 -11.28 14.09
N GLY A 518 19.73 -10.32 14.97
CA GLY A 518 20.40 -9.03 15.07
C GLY A 518 20.07 -8.04 13.96
N GLY A 519 18.99 -8.30 13.23
CA GLY A 519 18.55 -7.42 12.16
C GLY A 519 18.06 -6.06 12.68
N VAL A 520 18.35 -5.01 11.91
CA VAL A 520 17.87 -3.64 12.09
C VAL A 520 16.83 -3.35 11.01
N PHE A 521 15.74 -2.69 11.37
CA PHE A 521 14.73 -2.19 10.43
C PHE A 521 14.65 -0.68 10.57
N ALA A 522 15.09 0.03 9.55
CA ALA A 522 15.12 1.49 9.50
C ALA A 522 14.08 1.99 8.49
N VAL A 523 13.33 3.02 8.83
CA VAL A 523 12.30 3.63 7.97
C VAL A 523 12.69 5.07 7.69
N ALA A 524 12.97 5.36 6.42
CA ALA A 524 13.28 6.71 5.96
C ALA A 524 11.98 7.45 5.59
N HIS A 525 11.71 8.55 6.26
CA HIS A 525 10.54 9.40 6.03
C HIS A 525 10.88 10.45 4.96
N VAL A 526 11.08 9.97 3.74
CA VAL A 526 11.61 10.77 2.62
C VAL A 526 10.58 11.74 2.07
N ARG A 527 11.06 12.81 1.41
CA ARG A 527 10.20 13.75 0.66
C ARG A 527 9.40 13.03 -0.43
N GLY A 528 8.19 13.50 -0.69
CA GLY A 528 7.14 12.80 -1.46
C GLY A 528 6.12 12.11 -0.56
N GLY A 529 6.45 11.86 0.73
CA GLY A 529 5.51 11.50 1.80
C GLY A 529 4.79 12.72 2.39
N GLY A 530 3.99 12.50 3.43
CA GLY A 530 3.18 13.54 4.09
C GLY A 530 3.61 13.92 5.50
N GLU A 531 4.78 13.47 5.96
CA GLU A 531 5.22 13.56 7.36
C GLU A 531 5.27 14.99 7.89
N TYR A 532 5.49 15.96 7.01
CA TYR A 532 5.47 17.39 7.31
C TYR A 532 4.43 18.15 6.47
N GLY A 533 3.42 17.44 5.94
CA GLY A 533 2.32 18.00 5.17
C GLY A 533 2.63 18.19 3.69
N GLU A 534 1.90 19.08 3.02
CA GLU A 534 1.91 19.24 1.57
C GLU A 534 3.25 19.73 1.03
N ASP A 535 3.95 20.62 1.73
CA ASP A 535 5.29 21.06 1.31
C ASP A 535 6.28 19.88 1.24
N TRP A 536 6.13 18.89 2.14
CA TRP A 536 6.94 17.68 2.14
C TRP A 536 6.63 16.76 0.97
N HIS A 537 5.34 16.66 0.63
CA HIS A 537 4.88 15.94 -0.55
C HIS A 537 5.41 16.59 -1.83
N LYS A 538 5.21 17.89 -2.01
CA LYS A 538 5.64 18.62 -3.21
C LYS A 538 7.16 18.69 -3.36
N ALA A 539 7.90 18.58 -2.27
CA ALA A 539 9.36 18.51 -2.33
C ALA A 539 9.92 17.16 -2.86
N GLY A 540 9.07 16.13 -3.05
CA GLY A 540 9.40 14.86 -3.69
C GLY A 540 8.38 14.46 -4.76
N TYR A 541 7.96 15.39 -5.63
CA TYR A 541 6.85 15.28 -6.56
C TYR A 541 7.27 15.75 -7.97
N LYS A 542 6.89 15.03 -9.03
CA LYS A 542 7.23 15.39 -10.42
C LYS A 542 8.73 15.73 -10.57
N LEU A 543 9.08 16.95 -10.97
CA LEU A 543 10.46 17.39 -11.17
C LEU A 543 11.31 17.42 -9.88
N THR A 544 10.70 17.49 -8.72
CA THR A 544 11.41 17.45 -7.43
C THR A 544 11.59 16.02 -6.87
N LYS A 545 11.08 15.01 -7.58
CA LYS A 545 11.16 13.59 -7.20
C LYS A 545 12.57 13.07 -6.90
N PRO A 546 13.65 13.59 -7.50
CA PRO A 546 15.02 13.22 -7.12
C PRO A 546 15.31 13.36 -5.62
N ASN A 547 14.64 14.25 -4.92
CA ASN A 547 14.79 14.37 -3.47
C ASN A 547 14.41 13.09 -2.72
N THR A 548 13.46 12.28 -3.24
CA THR A 548 13.03 11.03 -2.61
C THR A 548 14.18 10.04 -2.44
N TRP A 549 14.92 9.74 -3.52
CA TRP A 549 16.06 8.81 -3.40
C TRP A 549 17.34 9.46 -2.87
N ASN A 550 17.52 10.77 -3.02
CA ASN A 550 18.61 11.48 -2.37
C ASN A 550 18.48 11.45 -0.84
N ASP A 551 17.25 11.56 -0.32
CA ASP A 551 16.96 11.39 1.11
C ASP A 551 17.24 9.96 1.58
N ALA A 552 16.86 8.95 0.75
CA ALA A 552 17.17 7.54 1.02
C ALA A 552 18.69 7.29 1.11
N ILE A 553 19.44 7.80 0.14
CA ILE A 553 20.91 7.68 0.10
C ILE A 553 21.52 8.35 1.34
N ALA A 554 21.05 9.54 1.72
CA ALA A 554 21.53 10.21 2.93
C ALA A 554 21.27 9.40 4.21
N CYS A 555 20.06 8.80 4.32
CA CYS A 555 19.73 7.90 5.43
C CYS A 555 20.61 6.64 5.45
N ALA A 556 20.87 6.05 4.28
CA ALA A 556 21.76 4.90 4.13
C ALA A 556 23.20 5.24 4.55
N GLU A 557 23.75 6.35 4.07
CA GLU A 557 25.09 6.85 4.45
C GLU A 557 25.18 7.15 5.95
N TRP A 558 24.11 7.72 6.53
CA TRP A 558 24.04 7.97 7.97
C TRP A 558 24.09 6.68 8.79
N LEU A 559 23.33 5.64 8.40
CA LEU A 559 23.32 4.32 9.07
C LEU A 559 24.72 3.67 9.04
N VAL A 560 25.42 3.77 7.91
CA VAL A 560 26.79 3.27 7.75
C VAL A 560 27.77 4.08 8.61
N ALA A 561 27.73 5.40 8.56
CA ALA A 561 28.61 6.28 9.33
C ALA A 561 28.45 6.09 10.84
N HIS A 562 27.24 5.82 11.33
CA HIS A 562 26.94 5.57 12.74
C HIS A 562 27.05 4.09 13.13
N LYS A 563 27.62 3.25 12.24
CA LYS A 563 27.92 1.84 12.49
C LYS A 563 26.72 0.97 12.86
N TYR A 564 25.54 1.37 12.45
CA TYR A 564 24.38 0.45 12.48
C TYR A 564 24.60 -0.71 11.53
N THR A 565 25.26 -0.45 10.40
CA THR A 565 25.49 -1.42 9.34
C THR A 565 26.72 -1.04 8.50
N SER A 566 26.98 -1.80 7.44
CA SER A 566 27.94 -1.47 6.37
C SER A 566 27.26 -1.67 5.01
N PRO A 567 27.81 -1.14 3.91
CA PRO A 567 27.24 -1.34 2.58
C PRO A 567 26.98 -2.82 2.24
N ALA A 568 27.87 -3.72 2.67
CA ALA A 568 27.70 -5.17 2.47
C ALA A 568 26.56 -5.81 3.28
N LYS A 569 26.03 -5.11 4.29
CA LYS A 569 24.98 -5.58 5.20
C LYS A 569 23.69 -4.73 5.13
N LEU A 570 23.64 -3.76 4.22
CA LEU A 570 22.51 -2.85 4.05
C LEU A 570 21.68 -3.27 2.84
N ALA A 571 20.38 -3.49 3.07
CA ALA A 571 19.40 -3.60 2.01
C ALA A 571 18.54 -2.34 1.95
N ILE A 572 18.06 -2.00 0.74
CA ILE A 572 16.99 -1.05 0.53
C ILE A 572 15.73 -1.81 0.12
N MET A 573 14.56 -1.40 0.62
CA MET A 573 13.29 -2.06 0.39
C MET A 573 12.17 -1.04 0.23
N GLY A 574 11.30 -1.26 -0.74
CA GLY A 574 10.10 -0.47 -1.00
C GLY A 574 9.22 -1.15 -2.00
N GLY A 575 7.99 -0.65 -2.17
CA GLY A 575 7.05 -1.27 -3.10
C GLY A 575 6.15 -0.27 -3.81
N SER A 576 5.51 -0.69 -4.92
CA SER A 576 4.63 0.19 -5.71
C SER A 576 5.40 1.42 -6.22
N ALA A 577 4.90 2.64 -5.99
CA ALA A 577 5.67 3.86 -6.23
C ALA A 577 6.99 3.94 -5.44
N GLY A 578 7.13 3.19 -4.34
CA GLY A 578 8.40 2.98 -3.63
C GLY A 578 9.45 2.22 -4.46
N GLY A 579 9.07 1.63 -5.59
CA GLY A 579 10.01 1.12 -6.59
C GLY A 579 10.91 2.20 -7.17
N ILE A 580 10.44 3.46 -7.25
CA ILE A 580 11.27 4.62 -7.60
C ILE A 580 12.33 4.86 -6.53
N PHE A 581 11.93 4.81 -5.25
CA PHE A 581 12.86 4.93 -4.11
C PHE A 581 13.94 3.85 -4.15
N VAL A 582 13.58 2.58 -4.38
CA VAL A 582 14.52 1.46 -4.45
C VAL A 582 15.36 1.54 -5.72
N GLY A 583 14.70 1.52 -6.88
CA GLY A 583 15.36 1.40 -8.17
C GLY A 583 16.29 2.56 -8.48
N ARG A 584 15.88 3.82 -8.18
CA ARG A 584 16.76 4.98 -8.38
C ARG A 584 17.92 5.00 -7.37
N SER A 585 17.72 4.58 -6.13
CA SER A 585 18.83 4.49 -5.17
C SER A 585 19.91 3.51 -5.61
N ILE A 586 19.53 2.30 -6.10
CA ILE A 586 20.53 1.30 -6.54
C ILE A 586 21.16 1.61 -7.88
N THR A 587 20.48 2.39 -8.76
CA THR A 587 21.08 2.84 -10.04
C THR A 587 21.99 4.04 -9.85
N GLU A 588 21.74 4.89 -8.85
CA GLU A 588 22.58 6.04 -8.48
C GLU A 588 23.80 5.64 -7.64
N ARG A 589 23.59 4.77 -6.64
CA ARG A 589 24.61 4.33 -5.66
C ARG A 589 24.61 2.81 -5.48
N PRO A 590 24.98 2.05 -6.55
CA PRO A 590 25.06 0.58 -6.47
C PRO A 590 26.08 0.07 -5.44
N ASP A 591 27.06 0.89 -5.09
CA ASP A 591 28.11 0.61 -4.10
C ASP A 591 27.63 0.66 -2.65
N LEU A 592 26.50 1.34 -2.39
CA LEU A 592 26.02 1.61 -1.02
C LEU A 592 25.17 0.46 -0.45
N PHE A 593 24.67 -0.44 -1.31
CA PHE A 593 23.73 -1.49 -0.90
C PHE A 593 24.29 -2.89 -1.19
N GLY A 594 24.15 -3.79 -0.22
CA GLY A 594 24.47 -5.21 -0.35
C GLY A 594 23.36 -5.98 -1.06
N ALA A 595 22.10 -5.55 -0.87
CA ALA A 595 20.91 -6.12 -1.49
C ALA A 595 19.81 -5.08 -1.70
N ALA A 596 18.81 -5.42 -2.52
CA ALA A 596 17.58 -4.64 -2.71
C ALA A 596 16.36 -5.56 -2.81
N ILE A 597 15.24 -5.12 -2.26
CA ILE A 597 13.92 -5.74 -2.39
C ILE A 597 12.99 -4.72 -3.02
N ASP A 598 12.47 -5.04 -4.19
CA ASP A 598 11.64 -4.16 -5.01
C ASP A 598 10.27 -4.81 -5.26
N GLU A 599 9.30 -4.45 -4.41
CA GLU A 599 7.99 -5.11 -4.37
C GLU A 599 7.01 -4.41 -5.32
N VAL A 600 6.41 -5.14 -6.27
CA VAL A 600 5.41 -4.63 -7.23
C VAL A 600 5.79 -3.24 -7.79
N PRO A 601 7.06 -3.06 -8.30
CA PRO A 601 7.65 -1.74 -8.47
C PRO A 601 7.11 -1.00 -9.69
N VAL A 602 6.96 0.33 -9.55
CA VAL A 602 6.93 1.25 -10.69
C VAL A 602 8.38 1.53 -11.10
N SER A 603 8.83 0.95 -12.20
CA SER A 603 10.23 1.00 -12.66
C SER A 603 10.42 1.70 -14.02
N ASP A 604 9.51 1.49 -14.97
CA ASP A 604 9.48 2.18 -16.27
C ASP A 604 8.38 3.26 -16.29
N LEU A 605 8.73 4.47 -15.86
CA LEU A 605 7.75 5.55 -15.76
C LEU A 605 7.44 6.19 -17.11
N VAL A 606 8.33 6.08 -18.10
CA VAL A 606 8.06 6.60 -19.45
C VAL A 606 6.90 5.83 -20.11
N ARG A 607 6.73 4.56 -19.74
CA ARG A 607 5.66 3.71 -20.26
C ARG A 607 4.45 3.60 -19.32
N MET A 608 4.54 4.12 -18.10
CA MET A 608 3.48 3.99 -17.09
C MET A 608 2.13 4.51 -17.59
N GLU A 609 2.08 5.66 -18.29
CA GLU A 609 0.83 6.27 -18.80
C GLU A 609 0.05 5.34 -19.76
N PHE A 610 0.74 4.35 -20.36
CA PHE A 610 0.15 3.40 -21.30
C PHE A 610 -0.33 2.10 -20.63
N SER A 611 -0.17 1.97 -19.33
CA SER A 611 -0.69 0.85 -18.54
C SER A 611 -2.18 1.04 -18.18
N SER A 612 -2.82 -0.01 -17.66
CA SER A 612 -4.24 0.02 -17.29
C SER A 612 -4.56 1.12 -16.27
N ASN A 613 -3.69 1.29 -15.27
CA ASN A 613 -3.81 2.29 -14.20
C ASN A 613 -2.90 3.52 -14.44
N GLY A 614 -2.41 3.72 -15.66
CA GLY A 614 -1.43 4.77 -15.94
C GLY A 614 -2.02 6.18 -15.90
N VAL A 615 -3.13 6.37 -16.60
CA VAL A 615 -3.82 7.67 -16.69
C VAL A 615 -4.20 8.23 -15.31
N PRO A 616 -4.76 7.45 -14.38
CA PRO A 616 -5.02 7.92 -13.01
C PRO A 616 -3.79 8.41 -12.24
N ASN A 617 -2.59 7.99 -12.62
CA ASN A 617 -1.34 8.37 -11.94
C ASN A 617 -0.65 9.63 -12.51
N ILE A 618 -1.15 10.18 -13.62
CA ILE A 618 -0.64 11.44 -14.22
C ILE A 618 -0.59 12.60 -13.20
N PRO A 619 -1.57 12.81 -12.33
CA PRO A 619 -1.50 13.89 -11.33
C PRO A 619 -0.26 13.83 -10.45
N GLU A 620 0.21 12.64 -10.05
CA GLU A 620 1.39 12.48 -9.19
C GLU A 620 2.71 12.57 -9.96
N PHE A 621 2.81 11.90 -11.12
CA PHE A 621 4.11 11.74 -11.78
C PHE A 621 4.31 12.62 -13.00
N GLY A 622 3.24 13.07 -13.65
CA GLY A 622 3.28 13.81 -14.92
C GLY A 622 2.90 12.95 -16.11
N SER A 623 3.00 13.52 -17.31
CA SER A 623 2.64 12.88 -18.59
C SER A 623 3.78 13.01 -19.59
N VAL A 624 3.97 11.99 -20.43
CA VAL A 624 4.92 12.04 -21.57
C VAL A 624 4.47 13.02 -22.67
N LYS A 625 3.25 13.55 -22.60
CA LYS A 625 2.70 14.54 -23.52
C LYS A 625 3.12 15.98 -23.19
N ASP A 626 3.70 16.19 -22.02
CA ASP A 626 4.21 17.47 -21.54
C ASP A 626 5.74 17.40 -21.40
N PRO A 627 6.49 18.44 -21.90
CA PRO A 627 7.96 18.42 -21.86
C PRO A 627 8.55 18.25 -20.45
N ASP A 628 8.01 18.95 -19.45
CA ASP A 628 8.48 18.84 -18.06
C ASP A 628 8.02 17.51 -17.43
N GLY A 629 6.80 17.06 -17.75
CA GLY A 629 6.29 15.74 -17.36
C GLY A 629 7.19 14.62 -17.88
N PHE A 630 7.52 14.63 -19.19
CA PHE A 630 8.43 13.64 -19.78
C PHE A 630 9.81 13.66 -19.11
N LYS A 631 10.39 14.86 -18.91
CA LYS A 631 11.68 15.00 -18.23
C LYS A 631 11.66 14.41 -16.82
N GLY A 632 10.60 14.68 -16.05
CA GLY A 632 10.40 14.11 -14.72
C GLY A 632 10.27 12.59 -14.76
N LEU A 633 9.45 12.06 -15.67
CA LEU A 633 9.21 10.61 -15.82
C LEU A 633 10.50 9.88 -16.24
N LEU A 634 11.28 10.42 -17.15
CA LEU A 634 12.56 9.83 -17.56
C LEU A 634 13.55 9.82 -16.40
N GLU A 635 13.64 10.91 -15.61
CA GLU A 635 14.50 10.99 -14.43
C GLU A 635 14.08 10.02 -13.33
N MET A 636 12.78 9.80 -13.13
CA MET A 636 12.25 8.83 -12.15
C MET A 636 12.43 7.37 -12.59
N SER A 637 12.53 7.10 -13.88
CA SER A 637 12.50 5.75 -14.45
C SER A 637 13.78 4.99 -14.15
N SER A 638 13.77 4.15 -13.11
CA SER A 638 14.91 3.32 -12.73
C SER A 638 15.35 2.37 -13.85
N TYR A 639 14.40 1.85 -14.62
CA TYR A 639 14.64 1.00 -15.79
C TYR A 639 15.59 1.67 -16.82
N HIS A 640 15.39 2.96 -17.13
CA HIS A 640 16.23 3.72 -18.06
C HIS A 640 17.55 4.21 -17.45
N HIS A 641 17.74 4.06 -16.13
CA HIS A 641 18.97 4.42 -15.43
C HIS A 641 19.88 3.22 -15.15
N VAL A 642 19.45 1.99 -15.50
CA VAL A 642 20.34 0.82 -15.47
C VAL A 642 21.41 0.97 -16.54
N LYS A 643 22.68 0.84 -16.15
CA LYS A 643 23.87 1.00 -17.00
C LYS A 643 24.60 -0.31 -17.14
N ASP A 644 25.04 -0.62 -18.37
CA ASP A 644 25.84 -1.81 -18.67
C ASP A 644 27.19 -1.76 -17.94
N GLY A 645 27.67 -2.91 -17.51
CA GLY A 645 28.97 -3.08 -16.89
C GLY A 645 29.06 -2.62 -15.41
N VAL A 646 27.95 -2.18 -14.84
CA VAL A 646 27.87 -1.81 -13.41
C VAL A 646 27.67 -3.07 -12.56
N LYS A 647 28.32 -3.13 -11.39
CA LYS A 647 28.08 -4.19 -10.40
C LYS A 647 26.92 -3.79 -9.50
N TYR A 648 25.73 -4.25 -9.84
CA TYR A 648 24.54 -3.99 -9.01
C TYR A 648 24.54 -4.85 -7.73
N PRO A 649 23.83 -4.43 -6.66
CA PRO A 649 23.60 -5.29 -5.49
C PRO A 649 22.82 -6.54 -5.87
N ALA A 650 22.69 -7.49 -4.95
CA ALA A 650 21.71 -8.55 -5.11
C ALA A 650 20.29 -7.97 -5.12
N VAL A 651 19.47 -8.32 -6.10
CA VAL A 651 18.11 -7.75 -6.23
C VAL A 651 17.08 -8.86 -6.26
N MET A 652 16.02 -8.71 -5.47
CA MET A 652 14.79 -9.50 -5.63
C MET A 652 13.66 -8.53 -6.01
N VAL A 653 13.17 -8.67 -7.23
CA VAL A 653 11.98 -7.99 -7.73
C VAL A 653 10.78 -8.92 -7.51
N LEU A 654 9.71 -8.42 -6.93
CA LEU A 654 8.50 -9.19 -6.63
C LEU A 654 7.30 -8.64 -7.41
N THR A 655 6.40 -9.50 -7.88
CA THR A 655 5.14 -9.09 -8.51
C THR A 655 4.06 -10.15 -8.39
N GLY A 656 2.78 -9.72 -8.41
CA GLY A 656 1.62 -10.56 -8.61
C GLY A 656 1.12 -10.44 -10.06
N VAL A 657 0.72 -11.55 -10.68
CA VAL A 657 0.23 -11.50 -12.09
C VAL A 657 -1.13 -10.81 -12.23
N ASN A 658 -1.90 -10.74 -11.14
CA ASN A 658 -3.22 -10.13 -11.13
C ASN A 658 -3.18 -8.66 -10.65
N ASP A 659 -2.00 -8.05 -10.57
CA ASP A 659 -1.83 -6.69 -10.05
C ASP A 659 -2.56 -5.66 -10.94
N PRO A 660 -3.64 -5.00 -10.43
CA PRO A 660 -4.41 -4.03 -11.20
C PRO A 660 -3.84 -2.62 -11.11
N ARG A 661 -2.87 -2.39 -10.22
CA ARG A 661 -2.31 -1.08 -9.91
C ARG A 661 -0.99 -0.82 -10.62
N VAL A 662 -0.11 -1.85 -10.64
CA VAL A 662 1.18 -1.83 -11.34
C VAL A 662 1.31 -3.12 -12.13
N ASP A 663 1.15 -3.05 -13.43
CA ASP A 663 1.20 -4.22 -14.31
C ASP A 663 2.52 -5.00 -14.11
N ALA A 664 2.45 -6.34 -14.05
CA ALA A 664 3.58 -7.22 -13.76
C ALA A 664 4.76 -7.07 -14.75
N TRP A 665 4.52 -6.52 -15.96
CA TRP A 665 5.57 -6.24 -16.92
C TRP A 665 6.58 -5.19 -16.41
N GLN A 666 6.19 -4.30 -15.50
CA GLN A 666 7.09 -3.33 -14.85
C GLN A 666 8.23 -4.05 -14.11
N ALA A 667 7.87 -5.04 -13.30
CA ALA A 667 8.83 -5.90 -12.60
C ALA A 667 9.65 -6.74 -13.58
N GLY A 668 9.00 -7.28 -14.62
CA GLY A 668 9.64 -8.07 -15.68
C GLY A 668 10.74 -7.30 -16.41
N LYS A 669 10.43 -6.10 -16.91
CA LYS A 669 11.38 -5.22 -17.58
C LYS A 669 12.58 -4.87 -16.70
N MET A 670 12.32 -4.50 -15.44
CA MET A 670 13.38 -4.12 -14.51
C MET A 670 14.33 -5.30 -14.22
N ALA A 671 13.78 -6.50 -13.98
CA ALA A 671 14.60 -7.70 -13.76
C ALA A 671 15.42 -8.06 -15.00
N ALA A 672 14.81 -8.04 -16.20
CA ALA A 672 15.49 -8.32 -17.47
C ALA A 672 16.65 -7.34 -17.72
N GLN A 673 16.42 -6.05 -17.53
CA GLN A 673 17.42 -5.01 -17.74
C GLN A 673 18.59 -5.13 -16.75
N LEU A 674 18.32 -5.35 -15.49
CA LEU A 674 19.36 -5.56 -14.48
C LEU A 674 20.17 -6.85 -14.75
N GLN A 675 19.50 -7.97 -15.13
CA GLN A 675 20.18 -9.22 -15.47
C GLN A 675 21.09 -9.09 -16.68
N ALA A 676 20.68 -8.31 -17.68
CA ALA A 676 21.48 -8.09 -18.89
C ALA A 676 22.68 -7.15 -18.63
N ALA A 677 22.49 -6.11 -17.81
CA ALA A 677 23.46 -5.03 -17.65
C ALA A 677 24.54 -5.31 -16.58
N THR A 678 24.23 -6.16 -15.57
CA THR A 678 25.15 -6.33 -14.43
C THR A 678 26.46 -7.01 -14.81
N ALA A 679 27.61 -6.44 -14.36
CA ALA A 679 28.91 -7.07 -14.40
C ALA A 679 29.26 -7.79 -13.07
N GLY A 680 28.34 -7.80 -12.13
CA GLY A 680 28.50 -8.49 -10.85
C GLY A 680 28.04 -9.95 -10.91
N ASP A 681 28.37 -10.69 -9.86
CA ASP A 681 28.01 -12.11 -9.66
C ASP A 681 26.84 -12.28 -8.68
N LYS A 682 26.32 -11.19 -8.15
CA LYS A 682 25.17 -11.22 -7.22
C LYS A 682 23.88 -11.56 -7.96
N PRO A 683 22.98 -12.35 -7.34
CA PRO A 683 21.75 -12.78 -7.99
C PRO A 683 20.77 -11.63 -8.19
N ILE A 684 20.09 -11.62 -9.34
CA ILE A 684 18.96 -10.79 -9.65
C ILE A 684 17.78 -11.70 -9.93
N PHE A 685 16.82 -11.72 -9.03
CA PHE A 685 15.67 -12.59 -9.03
C PHE A 685 14.38 -11.85 -9.38
N LEU A 686 13.48 -12.55 -10.08
CA LEU A 686 12.11 -12.14 -10.29
C LEU A 686 11.20 -13.18 -9.63
N ARG A 687 10.62 -12.82 -8.48
CA ARG A 687 9.64 -13.63 -7.76
C ARG A 687 8.23 -13.27 -8.19
N ILE A 688 7.49 -14.23 -8.69
CA ILE A 688 6.14 -14.02 -9.22
C ILE A 688 5.14 -14.87 -8.42
N ASP A 689 4.07 -14.25 -7.98
CA ASP A 689 2.92 -14.92 -7.40
C ASP A 689 1.76 -14.94 -8.42
N TYR A 690 1.31 -16.15 -8.77
CA TYR A 690 0.26 -16.35 -9.78
C TYR A 690 -1.17 -16.28 -9.21
N ASP A 691 -1.30 -16.15 -7.87
CA ASP A 691 -2.57 -15.98 -7.18
C ASP A 691 -2.56 -14.74 -6.26
N ALA A 692 -1.82 -13.71 -6.64
CA ALA A 692 -1.77 -12.43 -5.94
C ALA A 692 -1.83 -11.25 -6.91
N GLY A 693 -2.26 -10.10 -6.39
CA GLY A 693 -2.24 -8.79 -7.03
C GLY A 693 -1.21 -7.87 -6.40
N HIS A 694 -1.62 -6.66 -6.05
CA HIS A 694 -0.78 -5.62 -5.45
C HIS A 694 -0.51 -5.80 -3.94
N GLY A 695 -0.78 -6.99 -3.39
CA GLY A 695 -0.67 -7.31 -1.97
C GLY A 695 -2.00 -7.31 -1.22
N PHE A 696 -3.03 -6.65 -1.73
CA PHE A 696 -4.40 -6.73 -1.20
C PHE A 696 -5.04 -8.06 -1.58
N GLY A 697 -5.84 -8.63 -0.66
CA GLY A 697 -6.51 -9.91 -0.91
C GLY A 697 -5.61 -11.14 -0.97
N SER A 698 -4.29 -11.02 -0.81
CA SER A 698 -3.36 -12.16 -0.81
C SER A 698 -3.60 -13.10 0.37
N THR A 699 -3.44 -14.40 0.16
CA THR A 699 -3.59 -15.39 1.22
C THR A 699 -2.51 -15.23 2.30
N LYS A 700 -2.83 -15.60 3.54
CA LYS A 700 -1.85 -15.64 4.65
C LYS A 700 -0.64 -16.51 4.28
N LYS A 701 -0.89 -17.66 3.67
CA LYS A 701 0.17 -18.59 3.24
C LYS A 701 1.14 -17.91 2.28
N SER A 702 0.63 -17.26 1.24
CA SER A 702 1.46 -16.53 0.26
C SER A 702 2.28 -15.43 0.95
N GLN A 703 1.66 -14.62 1.82
CA GLN A 703 2.35 -13.57 2.57
C GLN A 703 3.47 -14.10 3.48
N TYR A 704 3.30 -15.28 4.09
CA TYR A 704 4.30 -15.88 4.97
C TYR A 704 5.46 -16.49 4.16
N GLU A 705 5.16 -17.15 3.04
CA GLU A 705 6.18 -17.66 2.11
C GLU A 705 7.02 -16.51 1.54
N GLU A 706 6.38 -15.42 1.11
CA GLU A 706 7.06 -14.23 0.63
C GLU A 706 7.95 -13.61 1.69
N ARG A 707 7.46 -13.50 2.94
CA ARG A 707 8.25 -13.00 4.06
C ARG A 707 9.47 -13.87 4.34
N ALA A 708 9.30 -15.19 4.30
CA ALA A 708 10.42 -16.13 4.49
C ALA A 708 11.43 -16.03 3.35
N ASP A 709 10.99 -15.95 2.10
CA ASP A 709 11.84 -15.79 0.92
C ASP A 709 12.66 -14.49 1.02
N LEU A 710 12.03 -13.38 1.34
CA LEU A 710 12.66 -12.09 1.51
C LEU A 710 13.74 -12.12 2.61
N LEU A 711 13.37 -12.58 3.80
CA LEU A 711 14.30 -12.60 4.94
C LEU A 711 15.49 -13.54 4.69
N THR A 712 15.26 -14.71 4.12
CA THR A 712 16.33 -15.67 3.84
C THR A 712 17.24 -15.23 2.71
N PHE A 713 16.69 -14.61 1.67
CA PHE A 713 17.49 -13.98 0.62
C PHE A 713 18.44 -12.92 1.19
N LEU A 714 17.94 -12.00 2.03
CA LEU A 714 18.76 -10.97 2.66
C LEU A 714 19.82 -11.58 3.57
N LEU A 715 19.47 -12.54 4.42
CA LEU A 715 20.41 -13.22 5.32
C LEU A 715 21.50 -13.97 4.54
N TRP A 716 21.14 -14.60 3.42
CA TRP A 716 22.10 -15.18 2.48
C TRP A 716 23.06 -14.12 1.93
N GLN A 717 22.54 -13.06 1.33
CA GLN A 717 23.35 -12.04 0.67
C GLN A 717 24.27 -11.30 1.66
N PHE A 718 23.87 -11.22 2.91
CA PHE A 718 24.68 -10.65 3.98
C PHE A 718 25.68 -11.64 4.61
N GLY A 719 25.81 -12.84 4.08
CA GLY A 719 26.75 -13.84 4.56
C GLY A 719 26.47 -14.29 6.00
N VAL A 720 25.20 -14.29 6.43
CA VAL A 720 24.85 -14.81 7.75
C VAL A 720 25.04 -16.32 7.75
N LYS A 721 25.74 -16.84 8.76
CA LYS A 721 26.10 -18.27 8.83
C LYS A 721 24.86 -19.16 8.75
N GLY A 722 24.92 -20.17 7.88
CA GLY A 722 23.85 -21.17 7.68
C GLY A 722 22.81 -20.78 6.62
N PHE A 723 22.98 -19.64 5.94
CA PHE A 723 22.08 -19.18 4.87
C PHE A 723 22.72 -19.27 3.46
N GLN A 724 23.94 -19.77 3.33
CA GLN A 724 24.61 -19.97 2.03
C GLN A 724 24.12 -21.28 1.41
N PRO A 725 23.60 -21.26 0.15
CA PRO A 725 23.18 -22.45 -0.59
C PRO A 725 24.35 -23.37 -0.92
#